data_83b082060a2b3f4f13a273963ce1701e
#
_entry.id   83b082060a2b3f4f13a273963ce1701e
#
_cell.length_a   1.000
_cell.length_b   1.000
_cell.length_c   1.000
_cell.angle_alpha   90.00
_cell.angle_beta   90.00
_cell.angle_gamma   90.00
#
_symmetry.space_group_name_H-M   'P 1'
#
loop_
_entity.id
_entity.type
_entity.pdbx_description
1 polymer ?
#
loop_
_entity_poly.entity_id
_entity_poly.type
_entity_poly.pdbx_seq_one_letter_code
_entity_poly.pdbx_strand_id
1 'polypeptide(L)'
;LGKFYYKKATTGGFDRQYIKDQNQNLDDIGKDIREVDTKINDHKKAKNAHTSDQIAHSSGLTVAQEIEVEKARIRNLVLNVDGTNIKEVVDARVDRNGTIYPTLRDRLDADGKVVDDIRDDLITRISFKNALSYGADPTGKTPSADAIQSALDEIHSEGGGWLVIPGGTYLIEKRMIIYENTRVTMAADCVLLRGWAGGFFINGRPDDSFSGYSGRSNIIIEGGILDGNYANIDKYPTTAMDSIILGHANNIWIDCVTFKDTITAHAIDANGCNNLQITRSNFLGFIDLSGKRPFSEAIQLGEFVEMGVNQFGAFDGTPNQNVYIAHNHFGKSELLGGWGCGVGNHYSVYNIFQTGITLFDNDFEDCTFAGVRTFKWGEVKILNNRFKRNNECIRISQAAGGIESSKNVEGVQMNRPQNAQNVLIQGNDFYDYKSYGILSFGQIYNNEIAWSDGIRILGNYFKLKAKEVGEYDYEQAIKLVFARNAFISDNRIFGGRRGMWIEGCFNTFIDRNYVSCVDTEAIYVEKSRDKTSTVPKSYHISIDRNEINTTGRNGIFIQNCDHFDIRDNNVLNTNKEQSSTRGRGGIYVENGYDGRIENSRIRGVEKEFAILVKDAATEVNVTNTKGTGRVIVEGDSNFNGYYGTTQDDYIRKISTKSSS
;
A
#
# COMPACT_ATOMS: atom_id res chain seq x y z
N LEU A 1 3.56 -29.39 12.56
CA LEU A 1 3.07 -28.75 11.32
C LEU A 1 1.63 -28.30 11.59
N GLY A 2 1.45 -27.00 11.77
CA GLY A 2 0.17 -26.39 11.98
C GLY A 2 -0.78 -26.67 10.81
N LYS A 3 -2.08 -26.82 11.07
CA LYS A 3 -3.09 -26.98 10.04
C LYS A 3 -3.13 -25.70 9.21
N PHE A 4 -2.56 -25.70 8.02
CA PHE A 4 -2.78 -24.64 7.05
C PHE A 4 -4.17 -24.83 6.44
N TYR A 5 -5.10 -23.96 6.81
CA TYR A 5 -6.38 -23.82 6.12
C TYR A 5 -6.18 -22.87 4.94
N TYR A 6 -6.05 -23.39 3.75
CA TYR A 6 -6.18 -22.56 2.54
C TYR A 6 -7.65 -22.21 2.35
N LYS A 7 -7.98 -20.94 2.43
CA LYS A 7 -9.32 -20.45 2.10
C LYS A 7 -9.41 -20.46 0.57
N LYS A 8 -10.28 -21.34 0.03
CA LYS A 8 -10.55 -21.34 -1.42
C LYS A 8 -11.05 -19.97 -1.83
N ALA A 9 -10.54 -19.44 -2.92
CA ALA A 9 -11.01 -18.20 -3.51
C ALA A 9 -12.49 -18.33 -3.89
N THR A 10 -13.31 -17.43 -3.37
CA THR A 10 -14.71 -17.31 -3.74
C THR A 10 -14.88 -16.26 -4.81
N THR A 11 -15.74 -16.56 -5.77
CA THR A 11 -15.99 -15.83 -7.01
C THR A 11 -16.31 -14.36 -6.80
N GLY A 12 -15.46 -13.49 -7.32
CA GLY A 12 -15.70 -12.06 -7.43
C GLY A 12 -14.59 -11.37 -8.24
N GLY A 13 -14.80 -11.17 -9.55
CA GLY A 13 -13.99 -10.23 -10.32
C GLY A 13 -12.83 -10.77 -11.16
N PHE A 14 -12.54 -12.06 -11.14
CA PHE A 14 -11.54 -12.67 -12.03
C PHE A 14 -12.19 -13.61 -13.05
N ASP A 15 -11.49 -13.87 -14.14
CA ASP A 15 -11.89 -14.89 -15.12
C ASP A 15 -12.15 -16.22 -14.40
N ARG A 16 -13.32 -16.81 -14.64
CA ARG A 16 -13.73 -18.07 -14.01
C ARG A 16 -12.74 -19.21 -14.27
N GLN A 17 -12.04 -19.19 -15.41
CA GLN A 17 -11.04 -20.21 -15.73
C GLN A 17 -9.79 -20.02 -14.87
N TYR A 18 -9.29 -18.79 -14.74
CA TYR A 18 -8.15 -18.48 -13.87
C TYR A 18 -8.38 -18.86 -12.40
N ILE A 19 -9.59 -18.59 -11.89
CA ILE A 19 -9.95 -19.00 -10.50
C ILE A 19 -10.02 -20.52 -10.37
N LYS A 20 -10.54 -21.23 -11.38
CA LYS A 20 -10.55 -22.69 -11.39
C LYS A 20 -9.13 -23.26 -11.39
N ASP A 21 -8.25 -22.72 -12.24
CA ASP A 21 -6.87 -23.19 -12.34
C ASP A 21 -6.09 -22.91 -11.06
N GLN A 22 -6.30 -21.74 -10.43
CA GLN A 22 -5.68 -21.44 -9.12
C GLN A 22 -6.22 -22.32 -7.99
N ASN A 23 -7.53 -22.58 -7.95
CA ASN A 23 -8.11 -23.47 -6.96
C ASN A 23 -7.68 -24.94 -7.18
N GLN A 24 -7.53 -25.37 -8.45
CA GLN A 24 -7.00 -26.69 -8.78
C GLN A 24 -5.54 -26.83 -8.33
N ASN A 25 -4.69 -25.85 -8.61
CA ASN A 25 -3.31 -25.83 -8.15
C ASN A 25 -3.20 -25.88 -6.62
N LEU A 26 -4.07 -25.15 -5.90
CA LEU A 26 -4.12 -25.20 -4.44
C LEU A 26 -4.59 -26.55 -3.90
N ASP A 27 -5.55 -27.19 -4.56
CA ASP A 27 -6.03 -28.53 -4.22
C ASP A 27 -4.94 -29.60 -4.47
N ASP A 28 -4.20 -29.48 -5.59
CA ASP A 28 -3.10 -30.37 -5.94
C ASP A 28 -1.93 -30.21 -4.96
N ILE A 29 -1.50 -28.98 -4.64
CA ILE A 29 -0.51 -28.70 -3.59
C ILE A 29 -0.97 -29.25 -2.23
N GLY A 30 -2.23 -29.06 -1.87
CA GLY A 30 -2.81 -29.59 -0.64
C GLY A 30 -2.82 -31.13 -0.61
N LYS A 31 -2.94 -31.78 -1.76
CA LYS A 31 -2.87 -33.24 -1.90
C LYS A 31 -1.42 -33.72 -1.75
N ASP A 32 -0.48 -33.06 -2.41
CA ASP A 32 0.94 -33.38 -2.33
C ASP A 32 1.46 -33.20 -0.89
N ILE A 33 1.09 -32.12 -0.20
CA ILE A 33 1.45 -31.90 1.19
C ILE A 33 0.89 -33.00 2.10
N ARG A 34 -0.37 -33.44 1.89
CA ARG A 34 -0.94 -34.53 2.68
C ARG A 34 -0.25 -35.86 2.41
N GLU A 35 0.13 -36.12 1.16
CA GLU A 35 0.87 -37.32 0.79
C GLU A 35 2.27 -37.34 1.43
N VAL A 36 2.97 -36.20 1.41
CA VAL A 36 4.27 -36.03 2.07
C VAL A 36 4.13 -36.19 3.59
N ASP A 37 3.14 -35.56 4.21
CA ASP A 37 2.90 -35.64 5.65
C ASP A 37 2.52 -37.08 6.08
N THR A 38 1.75 -37.78 5.25
CA THR A 38 1.44 -39.19 5.46
C THR A 38 2.70 -40.04 5.40
N LYS A 39 3.52 -39.86 4.35
CA LYS A 39 4.82 -40.58 4.21
C LYS A 39 5.78 -40.29 5.39
N ILE A 40 5.82 -39.03 5.85
CA ILE A 40 6.64 -38.64 7.01
C ILE A 40 6.10 -39.28 8.29
N ASN A 41 4.78 -39.30 8.48
CA ASN A 41 4.16 -39.87 9.68
C ASN A 41 4.25 -41.39 9.70
N ASP A 42 4.12 -42.06 8.55
CA ASP A 42 4.32 -43.51 8.41
C ASP A 42 5.79 -43.85 8.65
N HIS A 43 6.70 -43.04 8.14
CA HIS A 43 8.13 -43.18 8.39
C HIS A 43 8.48 -43.00 9.88
N LYS A 44 7.89 -42.02 10.57
CA LYS A 44 8.09 -41.81 12.01
C LYS A 44 7.47 -42.90 12.88
N LYS A 45 6.39 -43.55 12.41
CA LYS A 45 5.70 -44.64 13.13
C LYS A 45 6.30 -46.01 12.86
N ALA A 46 7.06 -46.15 11.79
CA ALA A 46 7.72 -47.43 11.48
C ALA A 46 8.74 -47.76 12.57
N LYS A 47 8.54 -48.88 13.22
CA LYS A 47 9.41 -49.38 14.32
C LYS A 47 10.87 -49.53 13.90
N ASN A 48 11.11 -49.66 12.58
CA ASN A 48 12.42 -49.76 11.94
C ASN A 48 12.41 -48.90 10.66
N ALA A 49 12.11 -47.60 10.80
CA ALA A 49 12.02 -46.69 9.66
C ALA A 49 13.34 -46.62 8.86
N HIS A 50 14.44 -46.83 9.56
CA HIS A 50 15.74 -47.06 8.99
C HIS A 50 16.41 -48.18 9.80
N THR A 51 16.57 -49.34 9.21
CA THR A 51 17.42 -50.37 9.78
C THR A 51 18.87 -49.97 9.48
N SER A 52 19.78 -50.33 10.38
CA SER A 52 21.20 -49.99 10.24
C SER A 52 21.87 -50.55 8.97
N ASP A 53 21.25 -51.56 8.36
CA ASP A 53 21.62 -52.14 7.07
C ASP A 53 21.04 -51.42 5.84
N GLN A 54 20.12 -50.49 6.05
CA GLN A 54 19.51 -49.67 4.97
C GLN A 54 20.09 -48.24 4.89
N ILE A 55 20.81 -47.81 5.91
CA ILE A 55 21.42 -46.47 5.94
C ILE A 55 22.86 -46.59 5.44
N ALA A 56 23.12 -45.98 4.27
CA ALA A 56 24.48 -45.90 3.74
C ALA A 56 25.31 -44.90 4.55
N HIS A 57 26.48 -45.30 4.98
CA HIS A 57 27.47 -44.42 5.59
C HIS A 57 28.41 -43.83 4.53
N SER A 58 29.07 -42.72 4.85
CA SER A 58 30.01 -42.03 3.94
C SER A 58 31.24 -42.89 3.54
N SER A 59 31.50 -43.99 4.24
CA SER A 59 32.51 -45.01 3.89
C SER A 59 32.06 -45.93 2.76
N GLY A 60 30.81 -45.87 2.30
CA GLY A 60 30.22 -46.82 1.34
C GLY A 60 29.66 -48.08 1.97
N LEU A 61 29.79 -48.23 3.29
CA LEU A 61 29.22 -49.32 4.08
C LEU A 61 27.87 -48.90 4.65
N THR A 62 27.02 -49.83 5.02
CA THR A 62 25.82 -49.54 5.79
C THR A 62 26.16 -49.27 7.26
N VAL A 63 25.30 -48.56 7.98
CA VAL A 63 25.47 -48.32 9.42
C VAL A 63 25.57 -49.65 10.20
N ALA A 64 24.87 -50.71 9.76
CA ALA A 64 24.99 -52.06 10.35
C ALA A 64 26.39 -52.64 10.18
N GLN A 65 26.96 -52.49 8.98
CA GLN A 65 28.32 -52.95 8.68
C GLN A 65 29.36 -52.15 9.47
N GLU A 66 29.19 -50.82 9.59
CA GLU A 66 30.06 -49.99 10.43
C GLU A 66 29.99 -50.38 11.91
N ILE A 67 28.79 -50.65 12.43
CA ILE A 67 28.62 -51.14 13.81
C ILE A 67 29.32 -52.49 14.03
N GLU A 68 29.26 -53.39 13.07
CA GLU A 68 29.99 -54.69 13.19
C GLU A 68 31.51 -54.51 13.10
N VAL A 69 32.01 -53.61 12.30
CA VAL A 69 33.40 -53.19 12.24
C VAL A 69 33.86 -52.65 13.62
N GLU A 70 33.06 -51.73 14.18
CA GLU A 70 33.36 -51.17 15.50
C GLU A 70 33.22 -52.17 16.62
N LYS A 71 32.24 -53.09 16.58
CA LYS A 71 32.16 -54.22 17.52
C LYS A 71 33.37 -55.16 17.41
N ALA A 72 33.87 -55.45 16.20
CA ALA A 72 35.07 -56.20 15.99
C ALA A 72 36.29 -55.47 16.56
N ARG A 73 36.38 -54.16 16.39
CA ARG A 73 37.40 -53.30 17.01
C ARG A 73 37.32 -53.33 18.53
N ILE A 74 36.16 -53.25 19.14
CA ILE A 74 35.93 -53.31 20.58
C ILE A 74 36.25 -54.68 21.12
N ARG A 75 35.85 -55.76 20.42
CA ARG A 75 36.23 -57.14 20.83
C ARG A 75 37.75 -57.39 20.84
N ASN A 76 38.46 -56.83 19.86
CA ASN A 76 39.89 -56.83 19.79
C ASN A 76 40.58 -56.04 20.92
N LEU A 77 39.92 -54.94 21.33
CA LEU A 77 40.31 -54.09 22.47
C LEU A 77 40.15 -54.79 23.82
N VAL A 78 39.07 -55.59 23.98
CA VAL A 78 38.73 -56.27 25.28
C VAL A 78 39.50 -57.57 25.51
N LEU A 79 40.03 -58.16 24.43
CA LEU A 79 40.69 -59.51 24.53
C LEU A 79 42.15 -59.46 24.95
N ASN A 80 42.78 -58.30 25.17
CA ASN A 80 44.20 -58.21 25.58
C ASN A 80 44.35 -57.41 26.90
N VAL A 81 44.15 -58.08 28.02
CA VAL A 81 44.17 -57.43 29.37
C VAL A 81 45.60 -57.47 30.00
N ASP A 82 46.66 -57.69 29.23
CA ASP A 82 48.02 -57.82 29.77
C ASP A 82 48.91 -56.55 29.67
N GLY A 83 48.30 -55.37 29.30
CA GLY A 83 48.99 -54.08 29.35
C GLY A 83 50.06 -53.81 28.28
N THR A 84 50.22 -54.74 27.30
CA THR A 84 51.22 -54.59 26.23
C THR A 84 50.64 -54.26 24.85
N ASN A 85 49.55 -53.54 24.80
CA ASN A 85 48.75 -53.52 23.59
C ASN A 85 49.13 -52.39 22.60
N ILE A 86 50.10 -52.70 21.76
CA ILE A 86 50.49 -51.95 20.57
C ILE A 86 49.30 -51.82 19.60
N LYS A 87 48.36 -52.79 19.59
CA LYS A 87 47.16 -52.72 18.68
C LYS A 87 46.21 -51.61 18.99
N GLU A 88 45.90 -51.35 20.26
CA GLU A 88 44.98 -50.27 20.64
C GLU A 88 45.50 -48.90 20.21
N VAL A 89 46.81 -48.67 20.36
CA VAL A 89 47.44 -47.41 19.91
C VAL A 89 47.52 -47.36 18.40
N VAL A 90 47.68 -48.49 17.71
CA VAL A 90 47.67 -48.56 16.23
C VAL A 90 46.25 -48.32 15.68
N ASP A 91 45.24 -48.99 16.26
CA ASP A 91 43.84 -48.84 15.86
C ASP A 91 43.33 -47.40 16.15
N ALA A 92 43.74 -46.78 17.24
CA ALA A 92 43.43 -45.37 17.54
C ALA A 92 44.06 -44.39 16.57
N ARG A 93 45.07 -44.80 15.80
CA ARG A 93 45.71 -43.97 14.74
C ARG A 93 45.12 -44.17 13.34
N VAL A 94 44.16 -45.08 13.19
CA VAL A 94 43.47 -45.32 11.91
C VAL A 94 42.20 -44.51 11.88
N ASP A 95 42.03 -43.65 10.85
CA ASP A 95 40.77 -42.94 10.65
C ASP A 95 39.68 -43.89 10.12
N ARG A 96 38.46 -43.35 10.01
CA ARG A 96 37.29 -44.07 9.49
C ARG A 96 37.41 -44.53 8.03
N ASN A 97 38.34 -43.94 7.27
CA ASN A 97 38.61 -44.28 5.87
C ASN A 97 39.75 -45.31 5.74
N GLY A 98 40.34 -45.77 6.86
CA GLY A 98 41.43 -46.73 6.90
C GLY A 98 42.82 -46.11 6.75
N THR A 99 42.97 -44.80 6.80
CA THR A 99 44.26 -44.12 6.75
C THR A 99 44.99 -44.25 8.09
N ILE A 100 46.24 -44.72 8.07
CA ILE A 100 47.06 -44.89 9.26
C ILE A 100 47.94 -43.66 9.46
N TYR A 101 47.81 -43.02 10.63
CA TYR A 101 48.62 -41.87 11.02
C TYR A 101 49.82 -42.31 11.87
N PRO A 102 50.97 -41.61 11.80
CA PRO A 102 52.17 -41.95 12.59
C PRO A 102 51.91 -41.95 14.10
N THR A 103 51.09 -41.00 14.59
CA THR A 103 50.66 -40.91 15.99
C THR A 103 49.18 -40.66 16.12
N LEU A 104 48.60 -40.95 17.31
CA LEU A 104 47.21 -40.53 17.61
C LEU A 104 47.04 -39.01 17.52
N ARG A 105 48.07 -38.27 17.90
CA ARG A 105 48.06 -36.81 17.79
C ARG A 105 47.91 -36.34 16.33
N ASP A 106 48.71 -36.95 15.40
CA ASP A 106 48.62 -36.62 13.98
C ASP A 106 47.21 -36.90 13.41
N ARG A 107 46.54 -37.95 13.87
CA ARG A 107 45.16 -38.23 13.52
C ARG A 107 44.19 -37.17 14.04
N LEU A 108 44.27 -36.81 15.33
CA LEU A 108 43.42 -35.80 15.94
C LEU A 108 43.64 -34.41 15.32
N ASP A 109 44.88 -34.08 14.99
CA ASP A 109 45.21 -32.82 14.30
C ASP A 109 44.64 -32.82 12.87
N ALA A 110 44.66 -33.96 12.16
CA ALA A 110 44.05 -34.09 10.84
C ALA A 110 42.52 -34.02 10.90
N ASP A 111 41.88 -34.69 11.86
CA ASP A 111 40.43 -34.62 12.08
C ASP A 111 40.01 -33.19 12.48
N GLY A 112 40.81 -32.52 13.33
CA GLY A 112 40.61 -31.10 13.70
C GLY A 112 40.70 -30.19 12.50
N LYS A 113 41.69 -30.39 11.63
CA LYS A 113 41.83 -29.61 10.41
C LYS A 113 40.62 -29.75 9.46
N VAL A 114 40.09 -30.98 9.31
CA VAL A 114 38.86 -31.20 8.50
C VAL A 114 37.69 -30.43 9.09
N VAL A 115 37.54 -30.39 10.42
CA VAL A 115 36.50 -29.61 11.09
C VAL A 115 36.71 -28.12 10.87
N ASP A 116 37.94 -27.64 10.97
CA ASP A 116 38.29 -26.23 10.70
C ASP A 116 38.05 -25.87 9.23
N ASP A 117 38.46 -26.71 8.29
CA ASP A 117 38.22 -26.52 6.85
C ASP A 117 36.71 -26.47 6.51
N ILE A 118 35.90 -27.36 7.13
CA ILE A 118 34.43 -27.35 6.96
C ILE A 118 33.83 -26.10 7.59
N ARG A 119 34.30 -25.71 8.77
CA ARG A 119 33.84 -24.48 9.42
C ARG A 119 34.15 -23.26 8.56
N ASP A 120 35.37 -23.17 8.04
CA ASP A 120 35.82 -22.03 7.24
C ASP A 120 35.13 -22.01 5.86
N ASP A 121 34.87 -23.16 5.23
CA ASP A 121 34.07 -23.30 4.02
C ASP A 121 32.60 -22.85 4.26
N LEU A 122 31.99 -23.24 5.37
CA LEU A 122 30.65 -22.80 5.77
C LEU A 122 30.61 -21.28 6.03
N ILE A 123 31.60 -20.75 6.73
CA ILE A 123 31.71 -19.29 7.01
C ILE A 123 31.93 -18.51 5.70
N THR A 124 32.74 -19.06 4.78
CA THR A 124 33.04 -18.41 3.48
C THR A 124 31.87 -18.43 2.52
N ARG A 125 31.04 -19.50 2.55
CA ARG A 125 29.83 -19.59 1.71
C ARG A 125 28.69 -18.71 2.18
N ILE A 126 28.63 -18.37 3.48
CA ILE A 126 27.67 -17.44 4.06
C ILE A 126 28.50 -16.33 4.70
N SER A 127 28.84 -15.30 3.92
CA SER A 127 29.45 -14.10 4.48
C SER A 127 28.55 -13.53 5.57
N PHE A 128 28.83 -13.89 6.81
CA PHE A 128 28.10 -13.47 8.00
C PHE A 128 28.97 -12.57 8.84
N LYS A 129 28.52 -11.32 9.06
CA LYS A 129 29.24 -10.34 9.87
C LYS A 129 28.36 -9.90 11.05
N ASN A 130 28.98 -9.71 12.21
CA ASN A 130 28.35 -9.17 13.40
C ASN A 130 28.92 -7.78 13.69
N ALA A 131 28.09 -6.76 13.77
CA ALA A 131 28.51 -5.37 13.98
C ALA A 131 29.42 -5.19 15.22
N LEU A 132 29.17 -5.95 16.28
CA LEU A 132 29.99 -5.90 17.49
C LEU A 132 31.43 -6.35 17.25
N SER A 133 31.67 -7.27 16.32
CA SER A 133 33.02 -7.75 15.96
C SER A 133 33.86 -6.66 15.26
N TYR A 134 33.22 -5.61 14.77
CA TYR A 134 33.85 -4.44 14.13
C TYR A 134 33.97 -3.24 15.10
N GLY A 135 33.52 -3.42 16.36
CA GLY A 135 33.63 -2.39 17.39
C GLY A 135 32.41 -1.46 17.50
N ALA A 136 31.24 -1.83 16.95
CA ALA A 136 30.02 -1.10 17.19
C ALA A 136 29.65 -1.09 18.68
N ASP A 137 29.29 0.05 19.22
CA ASP A 137 28.97 0.25 20.66
C ASP A 137 27.46 0.14 20.92
N PRO A 138 26.98 -0.96 21.53
CA PRO A 138 25.56 -1.15 21.78
C PRO A 138 25.02 -0.30 22.95
N THR A 139 25.86 0.53 23.57
CA THR A 139 25.46 1.43 24.67
C THR A 139 25.05 2.82 24.22
N GLY A 140 25.26 3.16 22.94
CA GLY A 140 24.97 4.48 22.36
C GLY A 140 25.87 5.63 22.85
N LYS A 141 26.98 5.32 23.54
CA LYS A 141 27.89 6.32 24.09
C LYS A 141 28.93 6.79 23.08
N THR A 142 29.37 5.88 22.23
CA THR A 142 30.36 6.16 21.18
C THR A 142 29.77 5.96 19.78
N PRO A 143 30.29 6.69 18.77
CA PRO A 143 29.88 6.49 17.38
C PRO A 143 30.06 5.07 16.87
N SER A 144 29.11 4.58 16.10
CA SER A 144 29.08 3.20 15.60
C SER A 144 28.98 3.07 14.08
N ALA A 145 28.78 4.19 13.35
CA ALA A 145 28.58 4.10 11.90
C ALA A 145 29.83 3.58 11.17
N ASP A 146 31.05 3.94 11.61
CA ASP A 146 32.29 3.44 11.02
C ASP A 146 32.43 1.93 11.18
N ALA A 147 32.09 1.40 12.35
CA ALA A 147 32.14 -0.04 12.63
C ALA A 147 31.15 -0.81 11.76
N ILE A 148 29.90 -0.32 11.68
CA ILE A 148 28.86 -0.92 10.83
C ILE A 148 29.23 -0.81 9.35
N GLN A 149 29.79 0.34 8.90
CA GLN A 149 30.23 0.53 7.54
C GLN A 149 31.37 -0.43 7.18
N SER A 150 32.34 -0.63 8.08
CA SER A 150 33.43 -1.58 7.85
C SER A 150 32.94 -3.01 7.63
N ALA A 151 31.91 -3.42 8.37
CA ALA A 151 31.25 -4.72 8.15
C ALA A 151 30.55 -4.78 6.77
N LEU A 152 29.86 -3.69 6.36
CA LEU A 152 29.22 -3.60 5.04
C LEU A 152 30.24 -3.59 3.91
N ASP A 153 31.37 -2.89 4.07
CA ASP A 153 32.45 -2.83 3.09
C ASP A 153 33.11 -4.22 2.89
N GLU A 154 33.29 -4.98 3.96
CA GLU A 154 33.81 -6.35 3.86
C GLU A 154 32.79 -7.27 3.16
N ILE A 155 31.50 -7.20 3.50
CA ILE A 155 30.43 -7.92 2.81
C ILE A 155 30.45 -7.60 1.31
N HIS A 156 30.58 -6.34 0.95
CA HIS A 156 30.69 -5.92 -0.45
C HIS A 156 31.92 -6.53 -1.15
N SER A 157 33.07 -6.51 -0.50
CA SER A 157 34.30 -7.09 -1.06
C SER A 157 34.21 -8.59 -1.29
N GLU A 158 33.36 -9.27 -0.54
CA GLU A 158 33.04 -10.71 -0.66
C GLU A 158 31.90 -11.00 -1.67
N GLY A 159 31.36 -9.98 -2.33
CA GLY A 159 30.30 -10.11 -3.36
C GLY A 159 28.89 -10.13 -2.81
N GLY A 160 28.69 -9.90 -1.52
CA GLY A 160 27.42 -9.89 -0.82
C GLY A 160 27.45 -10.69 0.47
N GLY A 161 26.44 -10.55 1.30
CA GLY A 161 26.37 -11.30 2.57
C GLY A 161 25.35 -10.77 3.56
N TRP A 162 25.53 -11.15 4.81
CA TRP A 162 24.57 -10.91 5.88
C TRP A 162 25.22 -10.19 7.07
N LEU A 163 24.78 -8.95 7.32
CA LEU A 163 25.13 -8.20 8.51
C LEU A 163 24.08 -8.38 9.59
N VAL A 164 24.48 -8.76 10.78
CA VAL A 164 23.64 -8.77 11.98
C VAL A 164 24.05 -7.65 12.92
N ILE A 165 23.08 -6.85 13.37
CA ILE A 165 23.25 -5.84 14.40
C ILE A 165 22.45 -6.29 15.63
N PRO A 166 23.13 -6.78 16.68
CA PRO A 166 22.48 -7.26 17.91
C PRO A 166 21.70 -6.17 18.64
N GLY A 167 20.94 -6.56 19.68
CA GLY A 167 20.21 -5.62 20.56
C GLY A 167 21.12 -4.60 21.21
N GLY A 168 20.60 -3.41 21.42
CA GLY A 168 21.30 -2.27 22.00
C GLY A 168 21.00 -0.96 21.27
N THR A 169 21.57 0.13 21.77
CA THR A 169 21.46 1.46 21.13
C THR A 169 22.78 1.84 20.50
N TYR A 170 22.77 2.15 19.20
CA TYR A 170 23.95 2.50 18.43
C TYR A 170 23.86 3.94 17.94
N LEU A 171 24.79 4.80 18.36
CA LEU A 171 24.86 6.19 17.91
C LEU A 171 25.39 6.26 16.48
N ILE A 172 24.58 6.76 15.56
CA ILE A 172 24.90 6.85 14.13
C ILE A 172 25.21 8.31 13.78
N GLU A 173 26.48 8.61 13.51
CA GLU A 173 27.00 9.95 13.29
C GLU A 173 27.19 10.31 11.81
N LYS A 174 26.93 9.38 10.91
CA LYS A 174 26.94 9.59 9.45
C LYS A 174 26.10 8.55 8.73
N ARG A 175 25.73 8.84 7.47
CA ARG A 175 25.00 7.91 6.62
C ARG A 175 25.89 6.75 6.20
N MET A 176 25.34 5.55 6.27
CA MET A 176 26.01 4.31 5.87
C MET A 176 25.58 3.91 4.46
N ILE A 177 26.53 3.42 3.67
CA ILE A 177 26.29 2.92 2.32
C ILE A 177 25.94 1.44 2.42
N ILE A 178 24.79 1.06 1.85
CA ILE A 178 24.40 -0.33 1.71
C ILE A 178 24.65 -0.78 0.28
N TYR A 179 25.25 -1.95 0.13
CA TYR A 179 25.67 -2.47 -1.17
C TYR A 179 24.71 -3.53 -1.70
N GLU A 180 24.90 -3.90 -2.94
CA GLU A 180 24.18 -4.99 -3.57
C GLU A 180 24.38 -6.33 -2.84
N ASN A 181 23.39 -7.24 -2.99
CA ASN A 181 23.41 -8.57 -2.41
C ASN A 181 23.60 -8.59 -0.88
N THR A 182 23.12 -7.55 -0.19
CA THR A 182 23.32 -7.38 1.24
C THR A 182 22.00 -7.55 2.00
N ARG A 183 22.06 -8.36 3.06
CA ARG A 183 21.00 -8.44 4.07
C ARG A 183 21.48 -7.83 5.38
N VAL A 184 20.73 -6.87 5.91
CA VAL A 184 20.94 -6.27 7.23
C VAL A 184 19.80 -6.71 8.15
N THR A 185 20.11 -7.49 9.17
CA THR A 185 19.15 -7.90 10.21
C THR A 185 19.48 -7.22 11.51
N MET A 186 18.56 -6.45 12.01
CA MET A 186 18.63 -5.81 13.32
C MET A 186 17.77 -6.57 14.32
N ALA A 187 18.27 -6.81 15.53
CA ALA A 187 17.46 -7.39 16.60
C ALA A 187 16.27 -6.48 16.92
N ALA A 188 15.19 -7.04 17.45
CA ALA A 188 13.97 -6.27 17.73
C ALA A 188 14.17 -5.09 18.70
N ASP A 189 15.14 -5.18 19.58
CA ASP A 189 15.57 -4.16 20.55
C ASP A 189 16.82 -3.37 20.09
N CYS A 190 17.24 -3.54 18.83
CA CYS A 190 18.29 -2.74 18.23
C CYS A 190 17.75 -1.36 17.86
N VAL A 191 18.37 -0.31 18.34
CA VAL A 191 18.06 1.08 18.01
C VAL A 191 19.25 1.72 17.31
N LEU A 192 19.13 2.08 16.05
CA LEU A 192 20.03 3.00 15.39
C LEU A 192 19.58 4.41 15.72
N LEU A 193 20.31 5.09 16.58
CA LEU A 193 19.97 6.41 17.12
C LEU A 193 20.70 7.49 16.32
N ARG A 194 19.98 8.41 15.71
CA ARG A 194 20.57 9.50 14.93
C ARG A 194 21.45 10.43 15.82
N GLY A 195 22.67 10.64 15.40
CA GLY A 195 23.66 11.48 16.06
C GLY A 195 24.27 12.58 15.17
N TRP A 196 23.60 12.96 14.05
CA TRP A 196 24.08 13.94 13.07
C TRP A 196 22.94 14.55 12.25
N ALA A 197 23.25 15.47 11.32
CA ALA A 197 22.26 16.14 10.48
C ALA A 197 21.90 15.31 9.23
N GLY A 198 21.41 14.08 9.40
CA GLY A 198 20.99 13.20 8.28
C GLY A 198 20.41 11.88 8.77
N GLY A 199 20.18 10.95 7.84
CA GLY A 199 19.58 9.62 8.13
C GLY A 199 20.62 8.49 8.22
N PHE A 200 20.19 7.26 7.91
CA PHE A 200 20.95 6.05 8.26
C PHE A 200 21.57 5.37 7.05
N PHE A 201 20.79 5.06 6.00
CA PHE A 201 21.26 4.26 4.88
C PHE A 201 21.05 4.94 3.53
N ILE A 202 21.94 4.64 2.58
CA ILE A 202 21.83 5.03 1.18
C ILE A 202 22.45 3.93 0.30
N ASN A 203 21.85 3.61 -0.85
CA ASN A 203 22.40 2.60 -1.77
C ASN A 203 23.28 3.20 -2.89
N GLY A 204 23.74 4.42 -2.75
CA GLY A 204 24.60 5.08 -3.76
C GLY A 204 25.70 5.91 -3.17
N ARG A 205 26.74 6.19 -3.97
CA ARG A 205 27.84 7.11 -3.70
C ARG A 205 27.81 8.27 -4.69
N PRO A 206 28.40 9.42 -4.37
CA PRO A 206 28.42 10.58 -5.27
C PRO A 206 29.08 10.33 -6.64
N ASP A 207 29.96 9.34 -6.74
CA ASP A 207 30.65 8.94 -7.95
C ASP A 207 29.95 7.79 -8.72
N ASP A 208 28.86 7.25 -8.20
CA ASP A 208 28.09 6.23 -8.89
C ASP A 208 27.29 6.84 -10.06
N SER A 209 27.39 6.22 -11.23
CA SER A 209 26.73 6.64 -12.48
C SER A 209 25.60 5.69 -12.89
N PHE A 210 24.82 5.22 -11.93
CA PHE A 210 23.68 4.32 -12.20
C PHE A 210 22.62 5.00 -13.07
N SER A 211 21.92 4.19 -13.87
CA SER A 211 20.79 4.61 -14.70
C SER A 211 19.76 3.48 -14.79
N GLY A 212 18.50 3.81 -15.06
CA GLY A 212 17.43 2.82 -15.04
C GLY A 212 17.39 2.08 -13.70
N TYR A 213 17.47 0.77 -13.70
CA TYR A 213 17.49 -0.08 -12.49
C TYR A 213 18.85 -0.78 -12.30
N SER A 214 19.94 -0.11 -12.66
CA SER A 214 21.30 -0.69 -12.61
C SER A 214 22.06 -0.42 -11.31
N GLY A 215 21.45 0.26 -10.36
CA GLY A 215 22.06 0.57 -9.06
C GLY A 215 22.13 -0.65 -8.14
N ARG A 216 22.69 -0.44 -6.95
CA ARG A 216 22.85 -1.50 -5.95
C ARG A 216 21.52 -2.13 -5.60
N SER A 217 21.40 -3.42 -5.81
CA SER A 217 20.17 -4.20 -5.83
C SER A 217 20.26 -5.43 -4.95
N ASN A 218 19.17 -6.19 -4.80
CA ASN A 218 19.09 -7.38 -3.93
C ASN A 218 19.42 -7.02 -2.48
N ILE A 219 18.77 -6.00 -1.94
CA ILE A 219 18.99 -5.50 -0.59
C ILE A 219 17.80 -5.87 0.30
N ILE A 220 18.08 -6.41 1.49
CA ILE A 220 17.10 -6.68 2.53
C ILE A 220 17.51 -5.90 3.78
N ILE A 221 16.58 -5.12 4.34
CA ILE A 221 16.74 -4.44 5.64
C ILE A 221 15.58 -4.89 6.51
N GLU A 222 15.88 -5.54 7.62
CA GLU A 222 14.84 -6.10 8.48
C GLU A 222 15.07 -5.87 9.98
N GLY A 223 13.97 -5.67 10.71
CA GLY A 223 13.97 -5.51 12.17
C GLY A 223 14.47 -4.17 12.64
N GLY A 224 14.58 -4.03 13.96
CA GLY A 224 15.14 -2.86 14.64
C GLY A 224 14.34 -1.56 14.52
N ILE A 225 14.93 -0.52 15.08
CA ILE A 225 14.36 0.83 15.17
C ILE A 225 15.35 1.83 14.59
N LEU A 226 14.93 2.63 13.62
CA LEU A 226 15.63 3.79 13.10
C LEU A 226 15.04 5.04 13.77
N ASP A 227 15.67 5.53 14.83
CA ASP A 227 15.17 6.62 15.68
C ASP A 227 15.79 7.97 15.26
N GLY A 228 14.97 8.90 14.79
CA GLY A 228 15.36 10.26 14.40
C GLY A 228 15.85 11.11 15.57
N ASN A 229 15.79 10.58 16.80
CA ASN A 229 16.36 11.20 18.01
C ASN A 229 15.85 12.64 18.26
N TYR A 230 14.57 12.86 18.06
CA TYR A 230 13.98 14.18 18.26
C TYR A 230 14.12 14.69 19.70
N ALA A 231 14.11 13.79 20.67
CA ALA A 231 14.34 14.14 22.09
C ALA A 231 15.67 14.86 22.35
N ASN A 232 16.67 14.68 21.47
CA ASN A 232 17.97 15.32 21.55
C ASN A 232 18.25 16.24 20.34
N ILE A 233 17.21 16.88 19.79
CA ILE A 233 17.33 17.73 18.59
C ILE A 233 18.28 18.90 18.81
N ASP A 234 18.35 19.45 20.03
CA ASP A 234 19.26 20.54 20.38
C ASP A 234 20.73 20.10 20.36
N LYS A 235 21.02 18.85 20.72
CA LYS A 235 22.36 18.27 20.69
C LYS A 235 22.77 17.83 19.28
N TYR A 236 21.83 17.32 18.52
CA TYR A 236 22.05 16.84 17.15
C TYR A 236 21.09 17.55 16.19
N PRO A 237 21.30 18.86 15.93
CA PRO A 237 20.39 19.64 15.12
C PRO A 237 20.35 19.14 13.67
N THR A 238 19.14 19.14 13.11
CA THR A 238 18.90 18.92 11.69
C THR A 238 17.66 19.67 11.25
N THR A 239 17.61 20.09 10.01
CA THR A 239 16.41 20.69 9.41
C THR A 239 15.61 19.67 8.62
N ALA A 240 16.23 18.56 8.19
CA ALA A 240 15.58 17.48 7.46
C ALA A 240 16.42 16.19 7.55
N MET A 241 15.77 15.02 7.46
CA MET A 241 16.42 13.73 7.38
C MET A 241 15.60 12.75 6.55
N ASP A 242 16.27 12.01 5.65
CA ASP A 242 15.72 10.81 5.03
C ASP A 242 16.37 9.61 5.69
N SER A 243 15.58 8.73 6.34
CA SER A 243 16.17 7.60 7.09
C SER A 243 16.82 6.59 6.15
N ILE A 244 16.17 6.24 5.05
CA ILE A 244 16.70 5.39 3.98
C ILE A 244 16.50 6.07 2.64
N ILE A 245 17.55 6.20 1.86
CA ILE A 245 17.49 6.68 0.46
C ILE A 245 17.84 5.53 -0.47
N LEU A 246 16.96 5.29 -1.44
CA LEU A 246 17.11 4.27 -2.48
C LEU A 246 17.01 4.90 -3.86
N GLY A 247 17.90 4.50 -4.76
CA GLY A 247 17.84 4.96 -6.14
C GLY A 247 18.35 3.93 -7.14
N HIS A 248 17.76 3.90 -8.33
CA HIS A 248 18.13 3.01 -9.44
C HIS A 248 18.18 1.52 -9.07
N ALA A 249 17.42 1.11 -8.04
CA ALA A 249 17.53 -0.20 -7.43
C ALA A 249 16.53 -1.22 -7.97
N ASN A 250 16.86 -2.48 -7.84
CA ASN A 250 15.99 -3.60 -8.15
C ASN A 250 16.01 -4.62 -7.00
N ASN A 251 14.88 -5.26 -6.69
CA ASN A 251 14.76 -6.25 -5.62
C ASN A 251 15.17 -5.72 -4.25
N ILE A 252 14.39 -4.80 -3.71
CA ILE A 252 14.58 -4.26 -2.36
C ILE A 252 13.46 -4.73 -1.44
N TRP A 253 13.83 -5.19 -0.26
CA TRP A 253 12.86 -5.56 0.76
C TRP A 253 13.20 -4.90 2.10
N ILE A 254 12.26 -4.11 2.63
CA ILE A 254 12.31 -3.49 3.96
C ILE A 254 11.20 -4.11 4.79
N ASP A 255 11.54 -4.79 5.88
CA ASP A 255 10.60 -5.62 6.61
C ASP A 255 10.74 -5.49 8.13
N CYS A 256 9.62 -5.38 8.83
CA CYS A 256 9.59 -5.31 10.29
C CYS A 256 10.44 -4.18 10.91
N VAL A 257 10.69 -3.08 10.17
CA VAL A 257 11.48 -1.94 10.64
C VAL A 257 10.56 -0.92 11.29
N THR A 258 10.98 -0.35 12.43
CA THR A 258 10.31 0.79 13.04
C THR A 258 11.08 2.07 12.72
N PHE A 259 10.46 2.99 11.98
CA PHE A 259 10.92 4.34 11.74
C PHE A 259 10.28 5.26 12.77
N LYS A 260 11.07 5.93 13.59
CA LYS A 260 10.58 6.74 14.71
C LYS A 260 11.10 8.18 14.62
N ASP A 261 10.19 9.13 14.85
CA ASP A 261 10.49 10.56 15.00
C ASP A 261 11.27 11.18 13.82
N THR A 262 10.73 10.99 12.62
CA THR A 262 11.32 11.55 11.38
C THR A 262 11.11 13.07 11.30
N ILE A 263 12.13 13.78 10.81
CA ILE A 263 12.17 15.25 10.77
C ILE A 263 12.11 15.74 9.32
N THR A 264 11.08 16.47 8.97
CA THR A 264 10.83 17.24 7.73
C THR A 264 10.81 16.44 6.43
N ALA A 265 11.70 15.44 6.24
CA ALA A 265 11.80 14.67 4.99
C ALA A 265 11.07 13.31 5.11
N HIS A 266 11.69 12.20 4.75
CA HIS A 266 11.00 10.91 4.60
C HIS A 266 11.63 9.82 5.49
N ALA A 267 10.82 8.83 5.89
CA ALA A 267 11.38 7.60 6.46
C ALA A 267 12.05 6.78 5.35
N ILE A 268 11.40 6.64 4.20
CA ILE A 268 11.96 5.99 3.01
C ILE A 268 11.77 6.93 1.81
N ASP A 269 12.87 7.33 1.19
CA ASP A 269 12.90 8.07 -0.06
C ASP A 269 13.34 7.12 -1.19
N ALA A 270 12.38 6.57 -1.93
CA ALA A 270 12.61 5.60 -2.99
C ALA A 270 12.40 6.24 -4.36
N ASN A 271 13.49 6.32 -5.15
CA ASN A 271 13.52 6.98 -6.44
C ASN A 271 14.02 6.02 -7.51
N GLY A 272 13.17 5.68 -8.48
CA GLY A 272 13.54 4.75 -9.54
C GLY A 272 13.87 3.34 -9.03
N CYS A 273 13.00 2.74 -8.25
CA CYS A 273 13.12 1.37 -7.77
C CYS A 273 12.16 0.43 -8.50
N ASN A 274 12.62 -0.77 -8.84
CA ASN A 274 11.79 -1.85 -9.36
C ASN A 274 11.75 -3.02 -8.37
N ASN A 275 10.59 -3.64 -8.21
CA ASN A 275 10.38 -4.71 -7.24
C ASN A 275 10.77 -4.31 -5.81
N LEU A 276 10.14 -3.24 -5.32
CA LEU A 276 10.31 -2.72 -3.96
C LEU A 276 9.21 -3.27 -3.06
N GLN A 277 9.57 -3.92 -1.96
CA GLN A 277 8.64 -4.41 -0.96
C GLN A 277 8.91 -3.73 0.39
N ILE A 278 7.86 -3.17 1.01
CA ILE A 278 7.92 -2.57 2.34
C ILE A 278 6.80 -3.18 3.16
N THR A 279 7.16 -4.03 4.12
CA THR A 279 6.19 -4.86 4.82
C THR A 279 6.36 -4.83 6.33
N ARG A 280 5.25 -5.02 7.07
CA ARG A 280 5.20 -5.20 8.53
C ARG A 280 5.98 -4.16 9.33
N SER A 281 6.14 -2.96 8.78
CA SER A 281 6.94 -1.88 9.35
C SER A 281 6.06 -0.81 10.01
N ASN A 282 6.64 -0.09 10.96
CA ASN A 282 5.97 1.00 11.66
C ASN A 282 6.61 2.34 11.29
N PHE A 283 5.78 3.33 10.99
CA PHE A 283 6.17 4.69 10.67
C PHE A 283 5.55 5.63 11.71
N LEU A 284 6.30 5.92 12.78
CA LEU A 284 5.79 6.56 14.00
C LEU A 284 6.43 7.93 14.23
N GLY A 285 5.59 8.96 14.19
CA GLY A 285 6.00 10.32 14.54
C GLY A 285 6.71 11.08 13.43
N PHE A 286 6.18 12.27 13.13
CA PHE A 286 6.73 13.18 12.14
C PHE A 286 6.59 14.63 12.61
N ILE A 287 7.57 15.46 12.27
CA ILE A 287 7.53 16.92 12.44
C ILE A 287 8.18 17.62 11.24
N ASP A 288 7.52 18.65 10.72
CA ASP A 288 8.12 19.56 9.74
C ASP A 288 8.72 20.78 10.46
N LEU A 289 10.05 20.78 10.62
CA LEU A 289 10.78 21.93 11.20
C LEU A 289 11.02 23.04 10.18
N SER A 290 10.85 22.78 8.89
CA SER A 290 11.02 23.77 7.85
C SER A 290 9.80 24.70 7.69
N GLY A 291 8.63 24.26 8.12
CA GLY A 291 7.33 24.90 7.90
C GLY A 291 6.89 24.92 6.43
N LYS A 292 7.59 24.21 5.54
CA LYS A 292 7.34 24.19 4.08
C LYS A 292 6.90 22.82 3.54
N ARG A 293 7.02 21.79 4.36
CA ARG A 293 6.76 20.40 3.99
C ARG A 293 5.75 19.69 4.92
N PRO A 294 4.63 20.30 5.28
CA PRO A 294 3.64 19.67 6.15
C PRO A 294 2.97 18.46 5.50
N PHE A 295 3.24 18.20 4.21
CA PHE A 295 2.72 17.12 3.39
C PHE A 295 3.74 16.00 3.16
N SER A 296 4.93 16.04 3.78
CA SER A 296 5.97 15.01 3.55
C SER A 296 5.45 13.60 3.78
N GLU A 297 5.85 12.73 2.91
CA GLU A 297 5.47 11.33 2.87
C GLU A 297 6.38 10.49 3.79
N ALA A 298 5.79 9.53 4.53
CA ALA A 298 6.61 8.53 5.23
C ALA A 298 7.37 7.67 4.21
N ILE A 299 6.69 7.22 3.17
CA ILE A 299 7.29 6.53 2.02
C ILE A 299 7.05 7.40 0.79
N GLN A 300 8.10 8.02 0.28
CA GLN A 300 8.08 8.71 -1.00
C GLN A 300 8.45 7.76 -2.12
N LEU A 301 7.65 7.77 -3.18
CA LEU A 301 7.90 7.04 -4.44
C LEU A 301 8.12 8.06 -5.55
N GLY A 302 9.36 8.47 -5.78
CA GLY A 302 9.73 9.48 -6.77
C GLY A 302 10.32 8.90 -8.05
N GLU A 303 10.27 9.66 -9.14
CA GLU A 303 11.13 9.44 -10.30
C GLU A 303 12.57 9.89 -9.96
N PHE A 304 13.55 9.23 -10.54
CA PHE A 304 14.95 9.58 -10.25
C PHE A 304 15.36 10.88 -10.96
N VAL A 305 15.26 11.97 -10.25
CA VAL A 305 15.59 13.33 -10.72
C VAL A 305 16.37 14.09 -9.65
N GLU A 306 17.08 15.13 -10.05
CA GLU A 306 17.90 15.94 -9.15
C GLU A 306 17.11 16.54 -7.97
N MET A 307 15.85 16.88 -8.20
CA MET A 307 14.98 17.41 -7.15
C MET A 307 14.62 16.36 -6.08
N GLY A 308 14.60 15.07 -6.42
CA GLY A 308 14.37 13.97 -5.49
C GLY A 308 15.63 13.51 -4.80
N VAL A 309 16.59 13.02 -5.56
CA VAL A 309 17.88 12.53 -5.07
C VAL A 309 19.01 13.23 -5.84
N ASN A 310 19.80 14.05 -5.16
CA ASN A 310 20.91 14.78 -5.77
C ASN A 310 22.29 14.24 -5.35
N GLN A 311 22.36 13.01 -4.85
CA GLN A 311 23.56 12.48 -4.21
C GLN A 311 24.32 11.50 -5.10
N PHE A 312 23.69 10.85 -6.07
CA PHE A 312 24.31 9.86 -6.97
C PHE A 312 23.41 9.56 -8.18
N GLY A 313 23.97 8.90 -9.19
CA GLY A 313 23.23 8.38 -10.33
C GLY A 313 22.88 9.40 -11.41
N ALA A 314 22.30 8.94 -12.51
CA ALA A 314 21.84 9.76 -13.62
C ALA A 314 20.40 10.24 -13.37
N PHE A 315 20.15 11.53 -13.54
CA PHE A 315 18.78 12.09 -13.42
C PHE A 315 17.96 11.81 -14.68
N ASP A 316 17.72 10.51 -14.94
CA ASP A 316 17.09 10.00 -16.16
C ASP A 316 15.57 9.83 -16.06
N GLY A 317 14.98 10.22 -14.93
CA GLY A 317 13.56 10.13 -14.70
C GLY A 317 13.06 8.72 -14.42
N THR A 318 13.93 7.75 -14.16
CA THR A 318 13.53 6.36 -13.88
C THR A 318 12.43 6.31 -12.82
N PRO A 319 11.24 5.74 -13.10
CA PRO A 319 10.14 5.65 -12.14
C PRO A 319 10.27 4.46 -11.20
N ASN A 320 9.49 4.44 -10.13
CA ASN A 320 9.27 3.20 -9.39
C ASN A 320 8.28 2.30 -10.14
N GLN A 321 8.54 0.99 -10.12
CA GLN A 321 7.69 -0.04 -10.71
C GLN A 321 7.58 -1.26 -9.80
N ASN A 322 6.44 -1.97 -9.86
CA ASN A 322 6.24 -3.20 -9.11
C ASN A 322 6.49 -3.02 -7.60
N VAL A 323 5.81 -2.03 -7.01
CA VAL A 323 5.95 -1.69 -5.59
C VAL A 323 4.85 -2.36 -4.78
N TYR A 324 5.22 -3.04 -3.69
CA TYR A 324 4.31 -3.68 -2.76
C TYR A 324 4.52 -3.14 -1.34
N ILE A 325 3.53 -2.41 -0.82
CA ILE A 325 3.55 -1.83 0.53
C ILE A 325 2.40 -2.45 1.32
N ALA A 326 2.72 -3.29 2.32
CA ALA A 326 1.70 -4.09 2.98
C ALA A 326 1.94 -4.32 4.48
N HIS A 327 0.82 -4.40 5.23
CA HIS A 327 0.82 -4.70 6.66
C HIS A 327 1.63 -3.70 7.49
N ASN A 328 1.71 -2.44 7.04
CA ASN A 328 2.43 -1.38 7.73
C ASN A 328 1.48 -0.53 8.58
N HIS A 329 2.02 0.06 9.62
CA HIS A 329 1.31 1.04 10.44
C HIS A 329 1.95 2.42 10.33
N PHE A 330 1.14 3.44 10.05
CA PHE A 330 1.51 4.85 9.99
C PHE A 330 0.75 5.60 11.08
N GLY A 331 1.48 6.27 11.98
CA GLY A 331 0.83 6.94 13.12
C GLY A 331 1.74 7.89 13.87
N LYS A 332 1.29 8.21 15.08
CA LYS A 332 2.01 9.06 16.05
C LYS A 332 3.10 8.26 16.75
N SER A 333 4.13 8.96 17.21
CA SER A 333 5.01 8.47 18.26
C SER A 333 4.56 9.00 19.63
N GLU A 334 5.37 8.73 20.65
CA GLU A 334 5.19 9.32 21.97
C GLU A 334 5.49 10.82 22.00
N LEU A 335 6.38 11.28 21.11
CA LEU A 335 6.86 12.66 21.07
C LEU A 335 6.23 13.49 19.97
N LEU A 336 5.95 12.88 18.80
CA LEU A 336 5.55 13.59 17.60
C LEU A 336 4.18 13.14 17.09
N GLY A 337 3.53 14.04 16.34
CA GLY A 337 2.26 13.79 15.67
C GLY A 337 2.35 12.77 14.54
N GLY A 338 1.21 12.54 13.87
CA GLY A 338 1.16 11.71 12.68
C GLY A 338 1.85 12.37 11.48
N TRP A 339 2.05 11.60 10.43
CA TRP A 339 2.70 12.03 9.20
C TRP A 339 1.91 13.08 8.42
N GLY A 340 2.58 13.86 7.59
CA GLY A 340 1.93 14.67 6.56
C GLY A 340 1.17 13.76 5.59
N CYS A 341 1.89 12.84 4.98
CA CYS A 341 1.34 11.80 4.13
C CYS A 341 1.94 10.43 4.50
N GLY A 342 1.15 9.36 4.43
CA GLY A 342 1.68 8.01 4.66
C GLY A 342 2.51 7.52 3.47
N VAL A 343 1.91 7.39 2.30
CA VAL A 343 2.57 6.95 1.06
C VAL A 343 2.20 7.88 -0.08
N GLY A 344 3.19 8.33 -0.84
CA GLY A 344 2.91 9.20 -1.99
C GLY A 344 4.14 9.76 -2.69
N ASN A 345 3.92 10.83 -3.44
CA ASN A 345 4.95 11.69 -4.00
C ASN A 345 4.39 13.11 -4.22
N HIS A 346 5.27 14.08 -4.40
CA HIS A 346 4.90 15.48 -4.60
C HIS A 346 5.55 16.13 -5.82
N TYR A 347 6.30 15.39 -6.62
CA TYR A 347 6.83 15.79 -7.92
C TYR A 347 6.65 14.68 -8.95
N SER A 348 6.79 15.00 -10.22
CA SER A 348 6.75 14.02 -11.31
C SER A 348 7.52 14.56 -12.53
N VAL A 349 7.80 13.68 -13.49
CA VAL A 349 8.43 14.00 -14.78
C VAL A 349 7.42 13.80 -15.89
N TYR A 350 7.37 14.71 -16.86
CA TYR A 350 6.44 14.61 -17.97
C TYR A 350 6.57 13.28 -18.73
N ASN A 351 5.44 12.64 -18.97
CA ASN A 351 5.30 11.36 -19.69
C ASN A 351 5.99 10.15 -19.04
N ILE A 352 6.39 10.25 -17.78
CA ILE A 352 6.88 9.13 -16.97
C ILE A 352 5.89 8.87 -15.84
N PHE A 353 5.56 7.61 -15.58
CA PHE A 353 4.53 7.21 -14.61
C PHE A 353 5.08 6.15 -13.65
N GLN A 354 4.80 6.33 -12.37
CA GLN A 354 4.92 5.27 -11.38
C GLN A 354 3.87 4.20 -11.68
N THR A 355 4.21 2.92 -11.77
CA THR A 355 3.27 1.86 -12.20
C THR A 355 3.40 0.57 -11.40
N GLY A 356 2.32 -0.23 -11.38
CA GLY A 356 2.33 -1.52 -10.69
C GLY A 356 2.40 -1.39 -9.17
N ILE A 357 1.80 -0.35 -8.59
CA ILE A 357 1.86 -0.07 -7.15
C ILE A 357 0.67 -0.71 -6.44
N THR A 358 0.95 -1.50 -5.42
CA THR A 358 -0.06 -2.12 -4.57
C THR A 358 0.16 -1.73 -3.10
N LEU A 359 -0.87 -1.10 -2.50
CA LEU A 359 -0.95 -0.85 -1.07
C LEU A 359 -2.01 -1.79 -0.48
N PHE A 360 -1.59 -2.71 0.41
CA PHE A 360 -2.45 -3.78 0.89
C PHE A 360 -2.40 -3.92 2.42
N ASP A 361 -3.57 -3.89 3.07
CA ASP A 361 -3.72 -4.17 4.50
C ASP A 361 -2.79 -3.30 5.39
N ASN A 362 -2.69 -2.01 5.05
CA ASN A 362 -1.97 -1.03 5.86
C ASN A 362 -2.94 -0.25 6.75
N ASP A 363 -2.43 0.30 7.84
CA ASP A 363 -3.14 1.13 8.79
C ASP A 363 -2.59 2.56 8.77
N PHE A 364 -3.40 3.53 8.31
CA PHE A 364 -3.05 4.94 8.23
C PHE A 364 -3.82 5.72 9.29
N GLU A 365 -3.13 6.19 10.34
CA GLU A 365 -3.74 6.96 11.40
C GLU A 365 -3.16 8.37 11.52
N ASP A 366 -4.06 9.35 11.74
CA ASP A 366 -3.72 10.74 12.08
C ASP A 366 -2.85 11.49 11.05
N CYS A 367 -2.85 11.07 9.76
CA CYS A 367 -2.15 11.80 8.71
C CYS A 367 -2.78 13.20 8.54
N THR A 368 -1.93 14.23 8.58
CA THR A 368 -2.38 15.62 8.61
C THR A 368 -2.73 16.18 7.24
N PHE A 369 -2.21 15.60 6.17
CA PHE A 369 -2.53 15.93 4.79
C PHE A 369 -3.30 14.79 4.12
N ALA A 370 -2.68 13.62 3.88
CA ALA A 370 -3.36 12.46 3.28
C ALA A 370 -2.77 11.13 3.78
N GLY A 371 -3.60 10.10 3.93
CA GLY A 371 -3.09 8.75 4.17
C GLY A 371 -2.27 8.25 2.97
N VAL A 372 -2.84 8.35 1.77
CA VAL A 372 -2.20 8.02 0.49
C VAL A 372 -2.38 9.16 -0.49
N ARG A 373 -1.31 9.57 -1.15
CA ARG A 373 -1.32 10.54 -2.24
C ARG A 373 -0.71 9.97 -3.50
N THR A 374 -1.54 9.60 -4.47
CA THR A 374 -1.04 9.21 -5.79
C THR A 374 -0.92 10.46 -6.67
N PHE A 375 0.28 10.82 -7.07
CA PHE A 375 0.49 11.96 -7.95
C PHE A 375 0.97 11.48 -9.32
N LYS A 376 0.05 11.47 -10.28
CA LYS A 376 0.26 10.98 -11.65
C LYS A 376 0.76 9.51 -11.69
N TRP A 377 0.22 8.66 -10.81
CA TRP A 377 0.49 7.23 -10.86
C TRP A 377 -0.45 6.52 -11.84
N GLY A 378 0.04 5.42 -12.43
CA GLY A 378 -0.75 4.49 -13.24
C GLY A 378 -0.74 3.08 -12.67
N GLU A 379 -1.79 2.29 -12.91
CA GLU A 379 -1.93 0.91 -12.45
C GLU A 379 -1.75 0.72 -10.93
N VAL A 380 -2.56 1.46 -10.18
CA VAL A 380 -2.51 1.47 -8.71
C VAL A 380 -3.61 0.61 -8.11
N LYS A 381 -3.28 -0.14 -7.07
CA LYS A 381 -4.22 -0.91 -6.26
C LYS A 381 -4.10 -0.50 -4.79
N ILE A 382 -5.20 0.00 -4.20
CA ILE A 382 -5.30 0.34 -2.78
C ILE A 382 -6.37 -0.56 -2.18
N LEU A 383 -5.93 -1.62 -1.50
CA LEU A 383 -6.77 -2.76 -1.16
C LEU A 383 -6.76 -3.05 0.34
N ASN A 384 -7.95 -3.17 0.96
CA ASN A 384 -8.14 -3.63 2.34
C ASN A 384 -7.37 -2.80 3.39
N ASN A 385 -7.05 -1.54 3.11
CA ASN A 385 -6.38 -0.67 4.07
C ASN A 385 -7.38 -0.05 5.03
N ARG A 386 -6.92 0.33 6.21
CA ARG A 386 -7.68 1.06 7.21
C ARG A 386 -7.16 2.49 7.31
N PHE A 387 -8.07 3.45 7.21
CA PHE A 387 -7.79 4.88 7.35
C PHE A 387 -8.57 5.43 8.53
N LYS A 388 -7.90 6.09 9.48
CA LYS A 388 -8.55 6.58 10.69
C LYS A 388 -8.02 7.95 11.11
N ARG A 389 -8.93 8.91 11.29
CA ARG A 389 -8.65 10.29 11.71
C ARG A 389 -7.69 11.07 10.80
N ASN A 390 -7.54 10.66 9.55
CA ASN A 390 -6.75 11.40 8.58
C ASN A 390 -7.50 12.68 8.14
N ASN A 391 -6.79 13.67 7.62
CA ASN A 391 -7.46 14.80 6.99
C ASN A 391 -8.14 14.34 5.69
N GLU A 392 -7.37 13.90 4.71
CA GLU A 392 -7.84 13.12 3.57
C GLU A 392 -7.34 11.67 3.73
N CYS A 393 -8.14 10.69 3.33
CA CYS A 393 -7.63 9.32 3.42
C CYS A 393 -6.88 8.94 2.14
N ILE A 394 -7.50 9.12 0.96
CA ILE A 394 -6.87 8.89 -0.33
C ILE A 394 -7.05 10.13 -1.21
N ARG A 395 -5.93 10.65 -1.71
CA ARG A 395 -5.88 11.76 -2.67
C ARG A 395 -5.27 11.28 -3.99
N ILE A 396 -6.03 11.37 -5.08
CA ILE A 396 -5.55 11.11 -6.44
C ILE A 396 -5.33 12.46 -7.10
N SER A 397 -4.11 12.74 -7.50
CA SER A 397 -3.71 14.01 -8.12
C SER A 397 -3.10 13.79 -9.49
N GLN A 398 -3.34 14.73 -10.38
CA GLN A 398 -2.81 14.77 -11.74
C GLN A 398 -1.78 15.89 -11.85
N ALA A 399 -0.86 15.78 -12.81
CA ALA A 399 0.09 16.86 -13.09
C ALA A 399 -0.55 17.90 -14.01
N ALA A 400 -0.64 19.15 -13.55
CA ALA A 400 -0.99 20.27 -14.40
C ALA A 400 0.15 20.60 -15.38
N GLY A 401 -0.16 21.21 -16.52
CA GLY A 401 0.86 21.79 -17.39
C GLY A 401 1.49 23.06 -16.77
N GLY A 402 2.67 23.45 -17.24
CA GLY A 402 3.31 24.71 -16.86
C GLY A 402 3.90 24.78 -15.44
N ILE A 403 3.96 23.68 -14.73
CA ILE A 403 4.54 23.56 -13.38
C ILE A 403 5.81 22.72 -13.40
N GLU A 404 6.60 22.74 -12.33
CA GLU A 404 7.85 21.97 -12.20
C GLU A 404 7.64 20.47 -12.51
N SER A 405 6.59 19.89 -11.97
CA SER A 405 6.22 18.47 -12.20
C SER A 405 5.72 18.15 -13.63
N SER A 406 5.74 19.10 -14.55
CA SER A 406 5.45 18.89 -15.98
C SER A 406 6.66 19.21 -16.88
N LYS A 407 7.87 19.29 -16.33
CA LYS A 407 9.12 19.25 -17.11
C LYS A 407 9.40 17.81 -17.56
N ASN A 408 9.99 17.68 -18.75
CA ASN A 408 10.51 16.39 -19.19
C ASN A 408 11.89 16.10 -18.57
N VAL A 409 12.47 14.95 -18.90
CA VAL A 409 13.79 14.53 -18.35
C VAL A 409 14.89 15.52 -18.66
N GLU A 410 14.83 16.18 -19.82
CA GLU A 410 15.80 17.20 -20.25
C GLU A 410 15.56 18.57 -19.59
N GLY A 411 14.60 18.66 -18.66
CA GLY A 411 14.27 19.90 -17.96
C GLY A 411 13.43 20.89 -18.79
N VAL A 412 12.95 20.48 -19.97
CA VAL A 412 12.12 21.33 -20.84
C VAL A 412 10.69 21.40 -20.30
N GLN A 413 10.18 22.62 -20.12
CA GLN A 413 8.83 22.85 -19.63
C GLN A 413 7.79 22.40 -20.66
N MET A 414 6.98 21.43 -20.28
CA MET A 414 5.86 20.94 -21.09
C MET A 414 4.56 21.65 -20.63
N ASN A 415 3.83 22.20 -21.58
CA ASN A 415 2.60 22.97 -21.34
C ASN A 415 1.35 22.11 -21.55
N ARG A 416 1.39 20.87 -21.11
CA ARG A 416 0.29 19.92 -21.20
C ARG A 416 0.05 19.22 -19.88
N PRO A 417 -1.21 19.07 -19.44
CA PRO A 417 -1.54 18.30 -18.26
C PRO A 417 -1.44 16.79 -18.54
N GLN A 418 -1.27 15.99 -17.49
CA GLN A 418 -1.17 14.53 -17.59
C GLN A 418 -2.13 13.84 -16.63
N ASN A 419 -2.77 12.77 -17.12
CA ASN A 419 -3.76 12.00 -16.37
C ASN A 419 -3.12 11.13 -15.29
N ALA A 420 -3.88 10.88 -14.21
CA ALA A 420 -3.73 9.67 -13.41
C ALA A 420 -4.54 8.53 -14.06
N GLN A 421 -4.08 7.28 -13.99
CA GLN A 421 -4.68 6.19 -14.76
C GLN A 421 -4.85 4.92 -13.94
N ASN A 422 -5.97 4.21 -14.16
CA ASN A 422 -6.21 2.85 -13.68
C ASN A 422 -6.01 2.68 -12.16
N VAL A 423 -6.72 3.46 -11.36
CA VAL A 423 -6.66 3.38 -9.90
C VAL A 423 -7.81 2.51 -9.38
N LEU A 424 -7.49 1.41 -8.71
CA LEU A 424 -8.44 0.55 -8.01
C LEU A 424 -8.37 0.80 -6.50
N ILE A 425 -9.50 1.18 -5.91
CA ILE A 425 -9.68 1.38 -4.46
C ILE A 425 -10.76 0.41 -4.00
N GLN A 426 -10.38 -0.65 -3.29
CA GLN A 426 -11.31 -1.74 -2.99
C GLN A 426 -11.17 -2.27 -1.57
N GLY A 427 -12.31 -2.48 -0.89
CA GLY A 427 -12.36 -3.14 0.41
C GLY A 427 -11.72 -2.36 1.55
N ASN A 428 -11.51 -1.05 1.39
CA ASN A 428 -10.89 -0.24 2.42
C ASN A 428 -11.92 0.29 3.41
N ASP A 429 -11.47 0.50 4.65
CA ASP A 429 -12.23 1.09 5.74
C ASP A 429 -11.78 2.53 6.02
N PHE A 430 -12.73 3.46 6.06
CA PHE A 430 -12.50 4.89 6.29
C PHE A 430 -13.25 5.35 7.54
N TYR A 431 -12.52 5.73 8.59
CA TYR A 431 -13.09 6.15 9.87
C TYR A 431 -12.69 7.58 10.24
N ASP A 432 -13.66 8.38 10.64
CA ASP A 432 -13.47 9.67 11.31
C ASP A 432 -12.50 10.64 10.57
N TYR A 433 -12.47 10.60 9.24
CA TYR A 433 -11.69 11.54 8.43
C TYR A 433 -12.25 12.96 8.55
N LYS A 434 -11.40 13.98 8.31
CA LYS A 434 -11.74 15.38 8.56
C LYS A 434 -12.25 16.11 7.32
N SER A 435 -11.87 15.69 6.11
CA SER A 435 -12.34 16.32 4.88
C SER A 435 -12.81 15.31 3.84
N TYR A 436 -11.97 14.42 3.36
CA TYR A 436 -12.36 13.47 2.31
C TYR A 436 -11.94 12.04 2.66
N GLY A 437 -12.87 11.09 2.44
CA GLY A 437 -12.50 9.68 2.37
C GLY A 437 -11.68 9.41 1.10
N ILE A 438 -12.21 9.76 -0.07
CA ILE A 438 -11.51 9.68 -1.35
C ILE A 438 -11.71 10.99 -2.09
N LEU A 439 -10.62 11.65 -2.44
CA LEU A 439 -10.60 12.82 -3.30
C LEU A 439 -9.80 12.53 -4.56
N SER A 440 -10.43 12.65 -5.72
CA SER A 440 -9.75 12.73 -7.00
C SER A 440 -9.87 14.17 -7.54
N PHE A 441 -8.72 14.78 -7.79
CA PHE A 441 -8.68 16.19 -8.14
C PHE A 441 -7.97 16.40 -9.48
N GLY A 442 -8.77 16.36 -10.57
CA GLY A 442 -8.32 16.74 -11.91
C GLY A 442 -8.06 18.24 -12.04
N GLN A 443 -7.35 18.62 -13.06
CA GLN A 443 -6.95 20.02 -13.30
C GLN A 443 -7.18 20.42 -14.75
N ILE A 444 -7.39 21.71 -14.98
CA ILE A 444 -7.44 22.30 -16.32
C ILE A 444 -6.20 23.16 -16.53
N TYR A 445 -5.55 23.01 -17.67
CA TYR A 445 -4.46 23.85 -18.12
C TYR A 445 -4.55 24.11 -19.61
N ASN A 446 -4.57 25.38 -20.02
CA ASN A 446 -4.71 25.80 -21.44
C ASN A 446 -5.88 25.10 -22.17
N ASN A 447 -7.05 25.00 -21.51
CA ASN A 447 -8.25 24.31 -22.02
C ASN A 447 -8.10 22.77 -22.20
N GLU A 448 -6.99 22.17 -21.82
CA GLU A 448 -6.82 20.72 -21.72
C GLU A 448 -7.07 20.24 -20.28
N ILE A 449 -7.70 19.09 -20.14
CA ILE A 449 -8.05 18.52 -18.83
C ILE A 449 -7.10 17.38 -18.49
N ALA A 450 -6.50 17.45 -17.30
CA ALA A 450 -5.87 16.32 -16.67
C ALA A 450 -6.94 15.46 -15.98
N TRP A 451 -7.28 14.35 -16.57
CA TRP A 451 -8.31 13.43 -16.09
C TRP A 451 -7.77 12.43 -15.06
N SER A 452 -8.63 12.05 -14.14
CA SER A 452 -8.50 10.76 -13.46
C SER A 452 -9.22 9.72 -14.30
N ASP A 453 -8.48 8.90 -15.02
CA ASP A 453 -9.02 7.97 -16.01
C ASP A 453 -9.06 6.54 -15.47
N GLY A 454 -10.22 5.88 -15.56
CA GLY A 454 -10.37 4.48 -15.16
C GLY A 454 -10.33 4.25 -13.65
N ILE A 455 -10.87 5.16 -12.84
CA ILE A 455 -10.97 4.98 -11.39
C ILE A 455 -12.06 3.97 -11.06
N ARG A 456 -11.74 3.02 -10.18
CA ARG A 456 -12.69 2.03 -9.64
C ARG A 456 -12.69 2.09 -8.12
N ILE A 457 -13.85 2.42 -7.53
CA ILE A 457 -14.07 2.53 -6.07
C ILE A 457 -15.10 1.49 -5.68
N LEU A 458 -14.67 0.35 -5.15
CA LEU A 458 -15.47 -0.85 -5.05
C LEU A 458 -15.52 -1.42 -3.63
N GLY A 459 -16.71 -1.60 -3.07
CA GLY A 459 -16.89 -2.34 -1.82
C GLY A 459 -16.19 -1.74 -0.61
N ASN A 460 -16.03 -0.41 -0.55
CA ASN A 460 -15.40 0.27 0.57
C ASN A 460 -16.43 0.65 1.64
N TYR A 461 -15.94 0.81 2.88
CA TYR A 461 -16.75 1.18 4.03
C TYR A 461 -16.31 2.54 4.60
N PHE A 462 -17.24 3.51 4.65
CA PHE A 462 -17.03 4.84 5.19
C PHE A 462 -17.91 5.02 6.41
N LYS A 463 -17.31 5.36 7.55
CA LYS A 463 -18.04 5.61 8.78
C LYS A 463 -17.44 6.77 9.56
N LEU A 464 -18.20 7.82 9.72
CA LEU A 464 -17.90 8.92 10.63
C LEU A 464 -18.62 8.71 11.97
N LYS A 465 -18.13 9.35 13.03
CA LYS A 465 -18.89 9.42 14.29
C LYS A 465 -20.26 9.98 14.00
N ALA A 466 -21.26 9.36 14.61
CA ALA A 466 -22.64 9.83 14.47
C ALA A 466 -22.73 11.27 15.02
N LYS A 467 -23.21 12.17 14.18
CA LYS A 467 -23.61 13.53 14.50
C LYS A 467 -25.06 13.70 14.05
N GLU A 468 -25.74 14.72 14.57
CA GLU A 468 -27.06 15.06 14.03
C GLU A 468 -26.93 15.65 12.63
N VAL A 469 -28.01 15.60 11.84
CA VAL A 469 -28.04 16.19 10.52
C VAL A 469 -27.84 17.71 10.64
N GLY A 470 -26.88 18.26 9.92
CA GLY A 470 -26.47 19.66 9.96
C GLY A 470 -25.17 19.92 10.77
N GLU A 471 -24.61 18.92 11.45
CA GLU A 471 -23.43 19.08 12.30
C GLU A 471 -22.10 18.67 11.62
N TYR A 472 -22.15 18.10 10.41
CA TYR A 472 -20.93 17.80 9.65
C TYR A 472 -20.44 19.04 8.89
N ASP A 473 -19.15 19.37 9.05
CA ASP A 473 -18.56 20.57 8.43
C ASP A 473 -18.17 20.36 6.96
N TYR A 474 -17.16 19.53 6.73
CA TYR A 474 -16.55 19.35 5.40
C TYR A 474 -16.45 17.88 4.98
N GLU A 475 -16.71 16.95 5.88
CA GLU A 475 -16.50 15.53 5.68
C GLU A 475 -17.32 14.97 4.50
N GLN A 476 -16.65 14.52 3.46
CA GLN A 476 -17.26 13.91 2.27
C GLN A 476 -16.64 12.55 2.00
N ALA A 477 -17.47 11.55 1.72
CA ALA A 477 -16.92 10.22 1.52
C ALA A 477 -16.14 10.12 0.20
N ILE A 478 -16.74 10.52 -0.93
CA ILE A 478 -16.11 10.44 -2.25
C ILE A 478 -16.32 11.75 -2.99
N LYS A 479 -15.24 12.37 -3.46
CA LYS A 479 -15.30 13.49 -4.39
C LYS A 479 -14.44 13.20 -5.62
N LEU A 480 -15.06 13.26 -6.79
CA LEU A 480 -14.39 13.17 -8.08
C LEU A 480 -14.50 14.48 -8.83
N VAL A 481 -13.38 15.08 -9.22
CA VAL A 481 -13.28 16.24 -10.09
C VAL A 481 -12.53 15.84 -11.35
N PHE A 482 -13.14 16.02 -12.51
CA PHE A 482 -12.59 15.61 -13.81
C PHE A 482 -12.16 14.14 -13.85
N ALA A 483 -13.03 13.25 -13.38
CA ALA A 483 -12.85 11.82 -13.60
C ALA A 483 -13.58 11.38 -14.88
N ARG A 484 -13.02 10.38 -15.54
CA ARG A 484 -13.68 9.70 -16.66
C ARG A 484 -13.51 8.19 -16.58
N ASN A 485 -14.48 7.47 -17.17
CA ASN A 485 -14.52 6.01 -17.11
C ASN A 485 -14.47 5.49 -15.65
N ALA A 486 -15.22 6.16 -14.76
CA ALA A 486 -15.20 5.90 -13.34
C ALA A 486 -16.32 4.93 -12.93
N PHE A 487 -16.00 4.00 -12.02
CA PHE A 487 -16.95 3.05 -11.45
C PHE A 487 -16.95 3.16 -9.92
N ILE A 488 -18.11 3.49 -9.33
CA ILE A 488 -18.30 3.60 -7.88
C ILE A 488 -19.39 2.60 -7.50
N SER A 489 -19.03 1.45 -6.95
CA SER A 489 -19.97 0.36 -6.73
C SER A 489 -19.80 -0.33 -5.39
N ASP A 490 -20.95 -0.78 -4.84
CA ASP A 490 -21.02 -1.61 -3.63
C ASP A 490 -20.40 -0.96 -2.38
N ASN A 491 -20.25 0.37 -2.36
CA ASN A 491 -19.72 1.08 -1.20
C ASN A 491 -20.81 1.32 -0.15
N ARG A 492 -20.41 1.37 1.13
CA ARG A 492 -21.29 1.71 2.25
C ARG A 492 -20.81 2.98 2.93
N ILE A 493 -21.65 4.01 2.95
CA ILE A 493 -21.33 5.34 3.47
C ILE A 493 -22.28 5.70 4.60
N PHE A 494 -21.73 5.98 5.78
CA PHE A 494 -22.48 6.35 6.97
C PHE A 494 -21.94 7.67 7.55
N GLY A 495 -22.75 8.71 7.47
CA GLY A 495 -22.42 10.03 7.98
C GLY A 495 -21.59 10.88 7.00
N GLY A 496 -21.43 12.14 7.38
CA GLY A 496 -20.70 13.14 6.62
C GLY A 496 -21.60 14.23 6.05
N ARG A 497 -20.98 15.29 5.56
CA ARG A 497 -21.72 16.36 4.91
C ARG A 497 -22.35 15.88 3.61
N ARG A 498 -21.60 15.11 2.80
CA ARG A 498 -22.06 14.57 1.52
C ARG A 498 -21.54 13.17 1.29
N GLY A 499 -22.38 12.32 0.69
CA GLY A 499 -21.95 10.96 0.33
C GLY A 499 -20.98 10.97 -0.86
N MET A 500 -21.46 11.31 -2.04
CA MET A 500 -20.69 11.35 -3.28
C MET A 500 -20.88 12.69 -3.99
N TRP A 501 -19.77 13.26 -4.47
CA TRP A 501 -19.77 14.49 -5.24
C TRP A 501 -18.99 14.29 -6.54
N ILE A 502 -19.71 14.41 -7.66
CA ILE A 502 -19.24 14.16 -9.02
C ILE A 502 -19.24 15.50 -9.77
N GLU A 503 -18.05 16.03 -10.04
CA GLU A 503 -17.88 17.38 -10.59
C GLU A 503 -17.15 17.35 -11.93
N GLY A 504 -17.82 17.76 -13.01
CA GLY A 504 -17.23 17.81 -14.35
C GLY A 504 -16.74 16.45 -14.85
N CYS A 505 -17.43 15.37 -14.50
CA CYS A 505 -17.02 13.99 -14.81
C CYS A 505 -17.70 13.47 -16.08
N PHE A 506 -17.06 12.49 -16.71
CA PHE A 506 -17.52 11.88 -17.94
C PHE A 506 -17.56 10.36 -17.81
N ASN A 507 -18.62 9.72 -18.35
CA ASN A 507 -18.78 8.27 -18.38
C ASN A 507 -18.56 7.65 -16.98
N THR A 508 -19.42 8.04 -16.02
CA THR A 508 -19.29 7.63 -14.62
C THR A 508 -20.50 6.80 -14.19
N PHE A 509 -20.22 5.64 -13.60
CA PHE A 509 -21.22 4.67 -13.14
C PHE A 509 -21.22 4.58 -11.62
N ILE A 510 -22.39 4.83 -11.00
CA ILE A 510 -22.62 4.80 -9.55
C ILE A 510 -23.68 3.74 -9.27
N ASP A 511 -23.26 2.56 -8.81
CA ASP A 511 -24.10 1.38 -8.80
C ASP A 511 -24.07 0.63 -7.46
N ARG A 512 -25.22 0.22 -6.95
CA ARG A 512 -25.38 -0.60 -5.72
C ARG A 512 -24.70 -0.04 -4.48
N ASN A 513 -24.58 1.26 -4.34
CA ASN A 513 -24.05 1.85 -3.12
C ASN A 513 -25.15 2.03 -2.06
N TYR A 514 -24.77 1.94 -0.79
CA TYR A 514 -25.59 2.32 0.34
C TYR A 514 -25.09 3.63 0.94
N VAL A 515 -25.93 4.66 1.01
CA VAL A 515 -25.58 5.96 1.59
C VAL A 515 -26.61 6.35 2.64
N SER A 516 -26.16 6.65 3.85
CA SER A 516 -27.04 6.99 4.96
C SER A 516 -26.49 8.08 5.86
N CYS A 517 -27.40 8.86 6.45
CA CYS A 517 -27.10 9.86 7.48
C CYS A 517 -26.13 10.95 7.02
N VAL A 518 -26.33 11.53 5.83
CA VAL A 518 -25.54 12.66 5.31
C VAL A 518 -26.31 13.98 5.44
N ASP A 519 -25.58 15.09 5.71
CA ASP A 519 -26.18 16.40 5.98
C ASP A 519 -26.78 17.06 4.73
N THR A 520 -26.23 16.77 3.57
CA THR A 520 -26.72 17.38 2.34
C THR A 520 -27.20 16.30 1.37
N GLU A 521 -26.53 16.11 0.26
CA GLU A 521 -26.94 15.14 -0.76
C GLU A 521 -26.20 13.81 -0.58
N ALA A 522 -26.93 12.69 -0.79
CA ALA A 522 -26.25 11.40 -0.87
C ALA A 522 -25.41 11.28 -2.14
N ILE A 523 -25.96 11.69 -3.30
CA ILE A 523 -25.26 11.73 -4.58
C ILE A 523 -25.51 13.10 -5.21
N TYR A 524 -24.44 13.84 -5.46
CA TYR A 524 -24.49 15.15 -6.12
C TYR A 524 -23.63 15.14 -7.38
N VAL A 525 -24.23 15.48 -8.50
CA VAL A 525 -23.58 15.61 -9.81
C VAL A 525 -23.70 17.05 -10.28
N GLU A 526 -22.59 17.68 -10.63
CA GLU A 526 -22.61 19.04 -11.17
C GLU A 526 -21.56 19.26 -12.27
N LYS A 527 -21.68 20.39 -12.98
CA LYS A 527 -20.58 20.87 -13.82
C LYS A 527 -19.40 21.27 -12.96
N SER A 528 -18.22 21.35 -13.54
CA SER A 528 -17.07 21.87 -12.82
C SER A 528 -17.29 23.29 -12.31
N ARG A 529 -16.74 23.60 -11.16
CA ARG A 529 -16.71 24.94 -10.55
C ARG A 529 -15.52 25.78 -10.98
N ASP A 530 -14.63 25.22 -11.81
CA ASP A 530 -13.54 25.99 -12.39
C ASP A 530 -14.11 27.18 -13.17
N LYS A 531 -13.51 28.36 -13.02
CA LYS A 531 -14.00 29.60 -13.60
C LYS A 531 -13.53 29.84 -15.04
N THR A 532 -12.82 28.89 -15.63
CA THR A 532 -12.41 29.02 -17.04
C THR A 532 -13.59 28.85 -17.98
N SER A 533 -13.55 29.47 -19.15
CA SER A 533 -14.68 29.53 -20.10
C SER A 533 -15.06 28.18 -20.74
N THR A 534 -14.24 27.16 -20.56
CA THR A 534 -14.39 25.82 -21.16
C THR A 534 -14.71 24.73 -20.14
N VAL A 535 -15.42 25.10 -19.08
CA VAL A 535 -15.76 24.18 -17.99
C VAL A 535 -16.66 23.05 -18.49
N PRO A 536 -16.23 21.80 -18.40
CA PRO A 536 -17.06 20.68 -18.83
C PRO A 536 -18.26 20.52 -17.89
N LYS A 537 -19.44 20.34 -18.49
CA LYS A 537 -20.55 19.73 -17.77
C LYS A 537 -20.22 18.29 -17.46
N SER A 538 -20.82 17.74 -16.43
CA SER A 538 -20.85 16.28 -16.28
C SER A 538 -21.66 15.67 -17.42
N TYR A 539 -21.24 14.51 -17.91
CA TYR A 539 -21.80 13.89 -19.11
C TYR A 539 -21.74 12.37 -19.04
N HIS A 540 -22.80 11.68 -19.48
CA HIS A 540 -22.96 10.21 -19.36
C HIS A 540 -22.78 9.73 -17.93
N ILE A 541 -23.69 10.10 -17.05
CA ILE A 541 -23.70 9.67 -15.66
C ILE A 541 -24.82 8.66 -15.44
N SER A 542 -24.47 7.45 -15.00
CA SER A 542 -25.44 6.41 -14.63
C SER A 542 -25.47 6.23 -13.11
N ILE A 543 -26.67 6.31 -12.52
CA ILE A 543 -26.90 6.15 -11.08
C ILE A 543 -27.94 5.05 -10.91
N ASP A 544 -27.49 3.82 -10.64
CA ASP A 544 -28.33 2.64 -10.71
C ASP A 544 -28.34 1.86 -9.39
N ARG A 545 -29.48 1.36 -8.97
CA ARG A 545 -29.64 0.41 -7.86
C ARG A 545 -29.03 0.85 -6.53
N ASN A 546 -28.91 2.16 -6.28
CA ASN A 546 -28.40 2.62 -5.00
C ASN A 546 -29.51 2.66 -3.94
N GLU A 547 -29.13 2.38 -2.70
CA GLU A 547 -29.97 2.53 -1.53
C GLU A 547 -29.54 3.77 -0.74
N ILE A 548 -30.41 4.75 -0.67
CA ILE A 548 -30.18 6.04 -0.02
C ILE A 548 -31.16 6.18 1.13
N ASN A 549 -30.65 6.44 2.34
CA ASN A 549 -31.49 6.58 3.52
C ASN A 549 -31.00 7.73 4.40
N THR A 550 -31.92 8.61 4.77
CA THR A 550 -31.68 9.74 5.67
C THR A 550 -30.65 10.73 5.13
N THR A 551 -31.13 11.72 4.40
CA THR A 551 -30.33 12.86 3.94
C THR A 551 -30.92 14.16 4.47
N GLY A 552 -30.06 15.15 4.77
CA GLY A 552 -30.52 16.47 5.19
C GLY A 552 -31.21 17.21 4.04
N ARG A 553 -30.73 17.00 2.81
CA ARG A 553 -31.29 17.62 1.61
C ARG A 553 -31.80 16.58 0.62
N ASN A 554 -31.15 16.46 -0.54
CA ASN A 554 -31.62 15.57 -1.58
C ASN A 554 -31.02 14.16 -1.45
N GLY A 555 -31.76 13.16 -1.87
CA GLY A 555 -31.20 11.85 -2.12
C GLY A 555 -30.22 11.90 -3.29
N ILE A 556 -30.71 12.30 -4.47
CA ILE A 556 -29.92 12.49 -5.69
C ILE A 556 -30.14 13.89 -6.21
N PHE A 557 -29.07 14.63 -6.49
CA PHE A 557 -29.14 15.94 -7.12
C PHE A 557 -28.26 15.98 -8.37
N ILE A 558 -28.89 16.23 -9.51
CA ILE A 558 -28.24 16.43 -10.81
C ILE A 558 -28.33 17.91 -11.17
N GLN A 559 -27.17 18.55 -11.37
CA GLN A 559 -27.10 19.95 -11.75
C GLN A 559 -26.16 20.16 -12.94
N ASN A 560 -26.63 20.74 -14.01
CA ASN A 560 -25.86 21.02 -15.24
C ASN A 560 -25.16 19.75 -15.76
N CYS A 561 -25.92 18.68 -15.97
CA CYS A 561 -25.45 17.41 -16.50
C CYS A 561 -26.22 17.05 -17.76
N ASP A 562 -25.52 16.61 -18.79
CA ASP A 562 -26.10 16.14 -20.04
C ASP A 562 -25.96 14.61 -20.14
N HIS A 563 -26.96 13.93 -20.67
CA HIS A 563 -27.06 12.47 -20.79
C HIS A 563 -26.84 11.74 -19.46
N PHE A 564 -27.91 11.60 -18.68
CA PHE A 564 -27.86 10.88 -17.41
C PHE A 564 -28.98 9.86 -17.28
N ASP A 565 -28.70 8.77 -16.57
CA ASP A 565 -29.66 7.74 -16.22
C ASP A 565 -29.72 7.56 -14.71
N ILE A 566 -30.93 7.59 -14.12
CA ILE A 566 -31.20 7.33 -12.71
C ILE A 566 -32.19 6.17 -12.66
N ARG A 567 -31.76 4.94 -12.37
CA ARG A 567 -32.58 3.75 -12.49
C ARG A 567 -32.56 2.86 -11.25
N ASP A 568 -33.71 2.30 -10.93
CA ASP A 568 -33.85 1.27 -9.90
C ASP A 568 -33.35 1.67 -8.50
N ASN A 569 -33.28 2.98 -8.19
CA ASN A 569 -32.82 3.47 -6.90
C ASN A 569 -33.92 3.42 -5.84
N ASN A 570 -33.53 3.15 -4.59
CA ASN A 570 -34.39 3.22 -3.42
C ASN A 570 -33.97 4.44 -2.57
N VAL A 571 -34.78 5.50 -2.57
CA VAL A 571 -34.47 6.77 -1.90
C VAL A 571 -35.46 6.98 -0.75
N LEU A 572 -34.95 7.01 0.47
CA LEU A 572 -35.75 7.06 1.69
C LEU A 572 -35.36 8.23 2.60
N ASN A 573 -36.37 8.80 3.28
CA ASN A 573 -36.15 9.74 4.39
C ASN A 573 -35.26 10.95 4.03
N THR A 574 -35.58 11.66 2.98
CA THR A 574 -34.82 12.83 2.51
C THR A 574 -35.36 14.15 3.07
N ASN A 575 -34.63 15.25 2.92
CA ASN A 575 -34.95 16.60 3.39
C ASN A 575 -35.15 16.70 4.92
N LYS A 576 -34.32 16.03 5.69
CA LYS A 576 -34.38 16.10 7.17
C LYS A 576 -34.05 17.47 7.77
N GLU A 577 -33.40 18.38 7.03
CA GLU A 577 -33.27 19.78 7.40
C GLU A 577 -34.63 20.52 7.42
N GLN A 578 -35.70 19.90 6.90
CA GLN A 578 -37.05 20.47 6.81
C GLN A 578 -37.09 21.89 6.21
N SER A 579 -36.15 22.22 5.36
CA SER A 579 -36.07 23.52 4.72
C SER A 579 -37.14 23.66 3.64
N SER A 580 -37.86 24.75 3.66
CA SER A 580 -38.79 25.14 2.59
C SER A 580 -38.09 25.83 1.41
N THR A 581 -36.76 25.99 1.46
CA THR A 581 -36.01 26.61 0.36
C THR A 581 -35.86 25.63 -0.80
N ARG A 582 -35.93 26.19 -2.00
CA ARG A 582 -35.88 25.59 -3.33
C ARG A 582 -35.16 24.23 -3.44
N GLY A 583 -35.84 23.25 -4.08
CA GLY A 583 -35.20 22.11 -4.68
C GLY A 583 -34.64 21.08 -3.67
N ARG A 584 -35.46 20.70 -2.67
CA ARG A 584 -35.07 19.67 -1.72
C ARG A 584 -36.03 18.51 -1.73
N GLY A 585 -35.52 17.30 -1.82
CA GLY A 585 -36.39 16.13 -1.90
C GLY A 585 -35.67 14.84 -2.24
N GLY A 586 -36.37 13.92 -2.85
CA GLY A 586 -35.84 12.63 -3.24
C GLY A 586 -34.83 12.74 -4.37
N ILE A 587 -35.32 13.08 -5.57
CA ILE A 587 -34.49 13.29 -6.77
C ILE A 587 -34.74 14.70 -7.30
N TYR A 588 -33.69 15.47 -7.47
CA TYR A 588 -33.74 16.82 -8.04
C TYR A 588 -32.86 16.91 -9.28
N VAL A 589 -33.41 17.42 -10.39
CA VAL A 589 -32.69 17.71 -11.63
C VAL A 589 -32.86 19.19 -11.96
N GLU A 590 -31.73 19.88 -12.09
CA GLU A 590 -31.64 21.30 -12.43
C GLU A 590 -30.73 21.49 -13.64
N ASN A 591 -31.21 22.13 -14.71
CA ASN A 591 -30.46 22.33 -15.95
C ASN A 591 -29.88 21.04 -16.54
N GLY A 592 -30.63 19.93 -16.47
CA GLY A 592 -30.26 18.66 -17.08
C GLY A 592 -30.76 18.53 -18.52
N TYR A 593 -30.02 17.82 -19.36
CA TYR A 593 -30.41 17.55 -20.74
C TYR A 593 -30.33 16.08 -21.06
N ASP A 594 -31.31 15.53 -21.82
CA ASP A 594 -31.45 14.15 -22.25
C ASP A 594 -31.22 13.13 -21.09
N GLY A 595 -32.14 13.15 -20.13
CA GLY A 595 -32.05 12.36 -18.92
C GLY A 595 -33.19 11.37 -18.77
N ARG A 596 -32.95 10.27 -18.03
CA ARG A 596 -33.98 9.31 -17.67
C ARG A 596 -34.00 9.07 -16.17
N ILE A 597 -35.21 9.03 -15.60
CA ILE A 597 -35.49 8.62 -14.21
C ILE A 597 -36.49 7.47 -14.28
N GLU A 598 -36.05 6.26 -14.00
CA GLU A 598 -36.84 5.05 -14.23
C GLU A 598 -36.86 4.13 -13.02
N ASN A 599 -37.96 3.42 -12.82
CA ASN A 599 -38.14 2.32 -11.85
C ASN A 599 -37.68 2.62 -10.41
N SER A 600 -37.52 3.89 -10.04
CA SER A 600 -37.01 4.29 -8.75
C SER A 600 -38.13 4.36 -7.70
N ARG A 601 -37.79 4.09 -6.44
CA ARG A 601 -38.69 4.14 -5.30
C ARG A 601 -38.29 5.24 -4.34
N ILE A 602 -39.21 6.19 -4.07
CA ILE A 602 -38.93 7.38 -3.24
C ILE A 602 -39.97 7.46 -2.12
N ARG A 603 -39.54 7.45 -0.85
CA ARG A 603 -40.45 7.49 0.32
C ARG A 603 -39.90 8.36 1.44
N GLY A 604 -40.81 8.85 2.30
CA GLY A 604 -40.42 9.61 3.49
C GLY A 604 -39.75 10.93 3.18
N VAL A 605 -40.16 11.61 2.10
CA VAL A 605 -39.68 12.95 1.80
C VAL A 605 -40.39 13.95 2.71
N GLU A 606 -39.62 14.73 3.45
CA GLU A 606 -40.16 15.73 4.36
C GLU A 606 -40.46 17.04 3.63
N LYS A 607 -41.73 17.49 3.64
CA LYS A 607 -42.22 18.81 3.21
C LYS A 607 -42.07 19.22 1.74
N GLU A 608 -41.33 18.51 0.88
CA GLU A 608 -41.00 18.95 -0.47
C GLU A 608 -41.33 17.88 -1.55
N PHE A 609 -40.42 17.62 -2.47
CA PHE A 609 -40.70 16.83 -3.67
C PHE A 609 -40.12 15.45 -3.62
N ALA A 610 -40.87 14.46 -4.07
CA ALA A 610 -40.31 13.18 -4.41
C ALA A 610 -39.37 13.32 -5.63
N ILE A 611 -39.85 13.99 -6.68
CA ILE A 611 -39.08 14.30 -7.89
C ILE A 611 -39.34 15.74 -8.27
N LEU A 612 -38.28 16.50 -8.55
CA LEU A 612 -38.32 17.82 -9.11
C LEU A 612 -37.39 17.91 -10.33
N VAL A 613 -37.97 18.21 -11.50
CA VAL A 613 -37.24 18.48 -12.74
C VAL A 613 -37.54 19.93 -13.11
N LYS A 614 -36.52 20.80 -13.12
CA LYS A 614 -36.69 22.24 -13.14
C LYS A 614 -35.54 23.01 -13.77
N ASP A 615 -35.76 24.33 -13.94
CA ASP A 615 -34.77 25.33 -14.34
C ASP A 615 -34.03 24.96 -15.65
N ALA A 616 -34.73 25.07 -16.79
CA ALA A 616 -34.22 24.75 -18.13
C ALA A 616 -33.78 23.29 -18.34
N ALA A 617 -34.21 22.34 -17.50
CA ALA A 617 -34.09 20.93 -17.82
C ALA A 617 -34.95 20.60 -19.05
N THR A 618 -34.37 19.95 -20.05
CA THR A 618 -35.05 19.58 -21.29
C THR A 618 -34.81 18.08 -21.60
N GLU A 619 -35.79 17.46 -22.24
CA GLU A 619 -35.74 16.04 -22.65
C GLU A 619 -35.53 15.07 -21.48
N VAL A 620 -35.96 15.40 -20.26
CA VAL A 620 -35.91 14.51 -19.12
C VAL A 620 -37.16 13.64 -19.04
N ASN A 621 -37.01 12.33 -19.13
CA ASN A 621 -38.09 11.36 -19.09
C ASN A 621 -38.20 10.70 -17.71
N VAL A 622 -39.38 10.79 -17.08
CA VAL A 622 -39.67 10.12 -15.80
C VAL A 622 -40.69 9.00 -16.05
N THR A 623 -40.30 7.75 -15.83
CA THR A 623 -41.14 6.59 -16.11
C THR A 623 -41.13 5.58 -14.96
N ASN A 624 -42.25 4.90 -14.74
CA ASN A 624 -42.45 3.78 -13.82
C ASN A 624 -41.85 3.99 -12.41
N THR A 625 -41.81 5.22 -11.92
CA THR A 625 -41.26 5.55 -10.60
C THR A 625 -42.36 5.60 -9.55
N LYS A 626 -42.11 5.03 -8.35
CA LYS A 626 -43.09 4.94 -7.25
C LYS A 626 -42.63 5.72 -6.03
N GLY A 627 -43.55 6.42 -5.36
CA GLY A 627 -43.16 7.12 -4.16
C GLY A 627 -44.30 7.83 -3.44
N THR A 628 -43.93 8.49 -2.35
CA THR A 628 -44.79 9.43 -1.60
C THR A 628 -44.19 10.82 -1.72
N GLY A 629 -45.01 11.84 -2.00
CA GLY A 629 -44.61 13.21 -2.16
C GLY A 629 -44.93 13.77 -3.54
N ARG A 630 -44.66 15.06 -3.72
CA ARG A 630 -44.97 15.79 -4.97
C ARG A 630 -43.99 15.41 -6.07
N VAL A 631 -44.52 15.37 -7.30
CA VAL A 631 -43.69 15.28 -8.50
C VAL A 631 -43.94 16.53 -9.34
N ILE A 632 -42.90 17.29 -9.66
CA ILE A 632 -42.97 18.47 -10.53
C ILE A 632 -42.00 18.27 -11.68
N VAL A 633 -42.51 18.38 -12.90
CA VAL A 633 -41.72 18.35 -14.13
C VAL A 633 -42.03 19.62 -14.90
N GLU A 634 -41.04 20.47 -15.11
CA GLU A 634 -41.16 21.75 -15.86
C GLU A 634 -40.55 21.62 -17.27
N GLY A 635 -40.99 22.48 -18.20
CA GLY A 635 -40.43 22.56 -19.54
C GLY A 635 -40.87 21.44 -20.50
N ASP A 636 -40.02 21.13 -21.47
CA ASP A 636 -40.28 20.11 -22.51
C ASP A 636 -39.97 18.67 -22.04
N SER A 637 -39.85 18.48 -20.74
CA SER A 637 -39.60 17.16 -20.16
C SER A 637 -40.89 16.32 -20.14
N ASN A 638 -40.76 15.03 -20.36
CA ASN A 638 -41.87 14.10 -20.43
C ASN A 638 -42.04 13.30 -19.14
N PHE A 639 -43.32 13.06 -18.80
CA PHE A 639 -43.69 12.27 -17.65
C PHE A 639 -44.64 11.14 -18.07
N ASN A 640 -44.24 9.91 -17.90
CA ASN A 640 -45.06 8.72 -18.17
C ASN A 640 -44.97 7.75 -17.01
N GLY A 641 -45.98 7.79 -16.12
CA GLY A 641 -46.16 6.74 -15.10
C GLY A 641 -45.49 6.96 -13.76
N TYR A 642 -46.04 7.81 -12.93
CA TYR A 642 -45.81 7.83 -11.49
C TYR A 642 -47.00 7.16 -10.78
N TYR A 643 -46.71 6.28 -9.83
CA TYR A 643 -47.75 5.62 -9.03
C TYR A 643 -47.58 6.01 -7.56
N GLY A 644 -48.32 7.02 -7.12
CA GLY A 644 -48.39 7.40 -5.71
C GLY A 644 -49.28 6.47 -4.90
N THR A 645 -49.07 6.42 -3.61
CA THR A 645 -49.85 5.59 -2.66
C THR A 645 -50.84 6.39 -1.82
N THR A 646 -50.93 7.70 -1.96
CA THR A 646 -51.85 8.59 -1.22
C THR A 646 -52.59 9.54 -2.15
N GLN A 647 -53.80 9.96 -1.70
CA GLN A 647 -54.71 10.86 -2.42
C GLN A 647 -54.15 12.28 -2.68
N ASP A 648 -52.99 12.61 -2.07
CA ASP A 648 -52.33 13.93 -2.17
C ASP A 648 -51.13 13.99 -3.14
N ASP A 649 -50.93 12.95 -3.96
CA ASP A 649 -49.87 12.90 -4.95
C ASP A 649 -50.19 13.85 -6.12
N TYR A 650 -49.69 15.08 -6.02
CA TYR A 650 -49.90 16.13 -7.01
C TYR A 650 -48.84 16.07 -8.12
N ILE A 651 -49.30 15.82 -9.35
CA ILE A 651 -48.50 16.00 -10.57
C ILE A 651 -48.84 17.38 -11.13
N ARG A 652 -47.87 18.29 -11.17
CA ARG A 652 -48.02 19.59 -11.81
C ARG A 652 -47.04 19.70 -12.98
N LYS A 653 -47.57 19.68 -14.22
CA LYS A 653 -46.81 20.07 -15.40
C LYS A 653 -46.99 21.59 -15.59
N ILE A 654 -45.94 22.36 -15.42
CA ILE A 654 -45.94 23.79 -15.69
C ILE A 654 -45.37 23.98 -17.08
N SER A 655 -46.21 24.27 -18.06
CA SER A 655 -45.79 24.67 -19.40
C SER A 655 -45.23 26.08 -19.34
N THR A 656 -43.94 26.25 -19.65
CA THR A 656 -43.32 27.59 -19.85
C THR A 656 -43.44 28.03 -21.30
N LYS A 657 -44.57 27.82 -21.98
CA LYS A 657 -44.80 28.56 -23.21
C LYS A 657 -45.08 30.01 -22.82
N SER A 658 -44.05 30.84 -22.80
CA SER A 658 -44.21 32.28 -22.92
C SER A 658 -44.83 32.54 -24.28
N SER A 659 -46.03 33.10 -24.28
CA SER A 659 -46.58 33.75 -25.45
C SER A 659 -45.57 34.76 -25.97
N SER A 660 -45.08 34.54 -27.18
CA SER A 660 -44.35 35.50 -27.99
C SER A 660 -45.08 36.84 -28.10
#